data_a2a5f0ce341249412a74bc36483cb660
#
_entry.id   a2a5f0ce341249412a74bc36483cb660
#
_cell.length_a   1.000
_cell.length_b   1.000
_cell.length_c   1.000
_cell.angle_alpha   90.00
_cell.angle_beta   90.00
_cell.angle_gamma   90.00
#
_symmetry.space_group_name_H-M   'P 1'
#
loop_
_entity.id
_entity.type
_entity.pdbx_description
1 polymer ?
#
loop_
_entity_poly.entity_id
_entity_poly.type
_entity_poly.pdbx_seq_one_letter_code
_entity_poly.pdbx_strand_id
1 'polypeptide(L)'
;MRSHLSRVALAAAACLFPALALSQAARPAISLDEFLSATEITDARISPDGTAAVIATESPDWKNSIFRHDLWLWTASSGLRPLTHSGSEESPQWSPDGKWIAFVTDRALPGEAAASDGEPESDSAKSDRLWLIPVAGGEALPLYREKLDVHAFAWSADGAALYFSATEPLSPEQQDAQKTEWKDVIRWREQHRGDLLLKLPLAPALQHALAVEPPAKQPVPATGNSSEKEAPAALPPGVETISRSALSITEIAPSPDGKSLAFVTGPVHHRTENPGDCEIYLVPAAGGETRQLTRNEGAESELRWAPGSRWLHFEVAAAAGSIEGPYRDVQGRLYRLDTASAAAAPERLGTAFQGSFDHSTLLPDGRLIAAALQGTQEQLYLVEGAKVTRLPGLPGSYAALDAPRSGSALLLRHSSLNRPTQVYLAADPLHPDKLTPLTAFNPLFAERAQPEGQPYIWTADDGRTVEGHLIFPPGRKGAKHLRLFTFIHGGPADADGDRFGANWYDWATLAAANGWLVFRPNYRGSVGYGDDFMLGIQPHLVSKPGRDILAGVDALVKDGYADPDHLAIGGYSYGGYMTNWLITQTTRFKSAVTGAGAVEHAANWGNDDLTRDDAWYLGGRPWENPALYQDEAALFRFDKVKTPTHLVQGGADVRVSYLEGVLMERALQSLGIPHTFLTFPGEGHPLAKNPWHGYIKVREELKWLEKYDGQ
;
A
#
# COMPACT_ATOMS: atom_id res chain seq x y z
N MET A 1 37.29 -54.53 59.06
CA MET A 1 36.81 -55.82 58.61
C MET A 1 35.83 -55.57 57.48
N ARG A 2 36.25 -55.82 56.28
CA ARG A 2 35.71 -56.58 55.15
C ARG A 2 34.20 -56.39 54.98
N SER A 3 33.71 -55.71 54.01
CA SER A 3 33.72 -55.76 52.52
C SER A 3 32.59 -56.63 51.98
N HIS A 4 31.81 -56.15 51.12
CA HIS A 4 31.55 -56.80 49.81
C HIS A 4 30.70 -55.88 48.93
N LEU A 5 31.32 -55.42 47.87
CA LEU A 5 30.67 -54.81 46.71
C LEU A 5 30.07 -55.95 45.84
N SER A 6 28.79 -55.81 45.50
CA SER A 6 28.20 -56.61 44.42
C SER A 6 27.89 -55.67 43.26
N ARG A 7 28.58 -55.90 42.16
CA ARG A 7 28.32 -55.24 40.86
C ARG A 7 27.12 -55.95 40.20
N VAL A 8 26.07 -55.18 39.90
CA VAL A 8 25.00 -55.62 39.00
C VAL A 8 25.30 -54.96 37.66
N ALA A 9 25.60 -55.81 36.65
CA ALA A 9 25.72 -55.41 35.25
C ALA A 9 24.34 -55.33 34.63
N LEU A 10 23.93 -54.11 34.22
CA LEU A 10 22.74 -53.93 33.38
C LEU A 10 23.15 -54.09 31.92
N ALA A 11 22.66 -55.15 31.28
CA ALA A 11 22.78 -55.35 29.84
C ALA A 11 21.73 -54.43 29.14
N ALA A 12 22.20 -53.40 28.46
CA ALA A 12 21.35 -52.57 27.59
C ALA A 12 21.11 -53.33 26.27
N ALA A 13 19.89 -53.87 26.09
CA ALA A 13 19.43 -54.36 24.80
C ALA A 13 19.09 -53.16 23.90
N ALA A 14 19.96 -52.87 22.95
CA ALA A 14 19.68 -51.89 21.88
C ALA A 14 18.63 -52.48 20.92
N CYS A 15 17.38 -52.15 21.07
CA CYS A 15 16.37 -52.33 20.05
C CYS A 15 16.64 -51.39 18.87
N LEU A 16 17.25 -51.94 17.81
CA LEU A 16 17.30 -51.30 16.49
C LEU A 16 15.89 -51.33 15.91
N PHE A 17 15.13 -50.24 16.08
CA PHE A 17 13.99 -50.00 15.24
C PHE A 17 14.50 -49.48 13.88
N PRO A 18 14.16 -50.15 12.76
CA PRO A 18 14.40 -49.55 11.46
C PRO A 18 13.55 -48.29 11.39
N ALA A 19 14.17 -47.14 11.31
CA ALA A 19 13.50 -45.90 10.93
C ALA A 19 12.95 -46.11 9.51
N LEU A 20 11.70 -46.50 9.42
CA LEU A 20 10.93 -46.34 8.21
C LEU A 20 10.91 -44.81 7.95
N ALA A 21 11.78 -44.36 7.08
CA ALA A 21 11.64 -43.08 6.42
C ALA A 21 10.35 -43.15 5.61
N LEU A 22 9.23 -42.78 6.23
CA LEU A 22 8.04 -42.41 5.51
C LEU A 22 8.48 -41.29 4.58
N SER A 23 8.57 -41.59 3.29
CA SER A 23 8.69 -40.59 2.24
C SER A 23 7.57 -39.58 2.50
N GLN A 24 7.93 -38.41 3.02
CA GLN A 24 7.00 -37.29 3.14
C GLN A 24 6.57 -37.03 1.71
N ALA A 25 5.31 -37.30 1.37
CA ALA A 25 4.77 -36.97 0.07
C ALA A 25 5.10 -35.52 -0.22
N ALA A 26 5.69 -35.23 -1.38
CA ALA A 26 6.08 -33.88 -1.74
C ALA A 26 4.81 -33.00 -1.64
N ARG A 27 4.90 -31.90 -0.91
CA ARG A 27 3.79 -30.94 -0.81
C ARG A 27 3.39 -30.49 -2.21
N PRO A 28 2.08 -30.35 -2.53
CA PRO A 28 1.66 -29.86 -3.83
C PRO A 28 2.07 -28.40 -4.02
N ALA A 29 2.28 -27.99 -5.27
CA ALA A 29 2.44 -26.58 -5.61
C ALA A 29 1.14 -25.83 -5.30
N ILE A 30 1.26 -24.53 -5.00
CA ILE A 30 0.10 -23.67 -4.85
C ILE A 30 -0.55 -23.45 -6.22
N SER A 31 -1.88 -23.53 -6.28
CA SER A 31 -2.64 -23.20 -7.49
C SER A 31 -2.92 -21.70 -7.57
N LEU A 32 -3.29 -21.20 -8.76
CA LEU A 32 -3.71 -19.82 -8.96
C LEU A 32 -4.91 -19.45 -8.07
N ASP A 33 -5.91 -20.34 -7.97
CA ASP A 33 -7.11 -20.13 -7.17
C ASP A 33 -6.76 -19.97 -5.67
N GLU A 34 -5.90 -20.85 -5.16
CA GLU A 34 -5.43 -20.79 -3.77
C GLU A 34 -4.61 -19.54 -3.51
N PHE A 35 -3.75 -19.18 -4.45
CA PHE A 35 -2.86 -18.03 -4.34
C PHE A 35 -3.65 -16.70 -4.26
N LEU A 36 -4.59 -16.48 -5.17
CA LEU A 36 -5.39 -15.27 -5.21
C LEU A 36 -6.60 -15.29 -4.26
N SER A 37 -6.78 -16.35 -3.47
CA SER A 37 -7.75 -16.41 -2.38
C SER A 37 -7.14 -16.02 -1.03
N ALA A 38 -5.91 -15.52 -0.99
CA ALA A 38 -5.28 -15.06 0.23
C ALA A 38 -6.06 -13.89 0.85
N THR A 39 -6.18 -13.94 2.19
CA THR A 39 -6.68 -12.80 2.98
C THR A 39 -5.51 -11.87 3.27
N GLU A 40 -5.64 -10.62 2.91
CA GLU A 40 -4.67 -9.56 3.23
C GLU A 40 -5.03 -8.89 4.56
N ILE A 41 -4.03 -8.53 5.36
CA ILE A 41 -4.19 -7.71 6.56
C ILE A 41 -3.90 -6.27 6.16
N THR A 42 -4.93 -5.43 6.11
CA THR A 42 -4.82 -4.04 5.66
C THR A 42 -4.41 -3.10 6.78
N ASP A 43 -4.94 -3.31 8.01
CA ASP A 43 -4.57 -2.51 9.18
C ASP A 43 -4.60 -3.34 10.47
N ALA A 44 -3.90 -2.87 11.51
CA ALA A 44 -3.94 -3.44 12.84
C ALA A 44 -3.65 -2.36 13.90
N ARG A 45 -4.54 -2.22 14.90
CA ARG A 45 -4.44 -1.22 15.96
C ARG A 45 -4.54 -1.86 17.33
N ILE A 46 -3.59 -1.52 18.21
CA ILE A 46 -3.59 -1.99 19.60
C ILE A 46 -4.54 -1.15 20.46
N SER A 47 -5.19 -1.78 21.44
CA SER A 47 -6.00 -1.04 22.41
C SER A 47 -5.16 -0.08 23.27
N PRO A 48 -5.76 1.01 23.80
CA PRO A 48 -5.01 1.99 24.57
C PRO A 48 -4.26 1.43 25.79
N ASP A 49 -4.74 0.31 26.36
CA ASP A 49 -4.11 -0.40 27.47
C ASP A 49 -3.17 -1.55 27.05
N GLY A 50 -3.05 -1.81 25.74
CA GLY A 50 -2.18 -2.85 25.20
C GLY A 50 -2.68 -4.29 25.36
N THR A 51 -3.96 -4.51 25.72
CA THR A 51 -4.49 -5.86 26.05
C THR A 51 -5.30 -6.50 24.92
N ALA A 52 -5.68 -5.74 23.91
CA ALA A 52 -6.46 -6.18 22.77
C ALA A 52 -5.94 -5.55 21.47
N ALA A 53 -6.33 -6.10 20.32
CA ALA A 53 -6.03 -5.53 19.01
C ALA A 53 -7.26 -5.66 18.10
N VAL A 54 -7.55 -4.61 17.31
CA VAL A 54 -8.46 -4.67 16.16
C VAL A 54 -7.61 -4.85 14.90
N ILE A 55 -8.07 -5.71 14.00
CA ILE A 55 -7.36 -6.06 12.77
C ILE A 55 -8.34 -5.92 11.62
N ALA A 56 -7.98 -5.19 10.60
CA ALA A 56 -8.73 -5.08 9.36
C ALA A 56 -8.15 -6.03 8.31
N THR A 57 -9.03 -6.67 7.56
CA THR A 57 -8.64 -7.61 6.51
C THR A 57 -9.40 -7.34 5.23
N GLU A 58 -8.74 -7.62 4.10
CA GLU A 58 -9.35 -7.69 2.78
C GLU A 58 -9.31 -9.14 2.28
N SER A 59 -10.39 -9.59 1.66
CA SER A 59 -10.46 -10.91 1.03
C SER A 59 -11.37 -10.89 -0.20
N PRO A 60 -11.08 -11.71 -1.25
CA PRO A 60 -11.92 -11.75 -2.43
C PRO A 60 -13.26 -12.46 -2.15
N ASP A 61 -14.36 -11.82 -2.50
CA ASP A 61 -15.68 -12.44 -2.64
C ASP A 61 -15.94 -12.75 -4.12
N TRP A 62 -15.52 -13.93 -4.53
CA TRP A 62 -15.63 -14.39 -5.92
C TRP A 62 -17.08 -14.44 -6.43
N LYS A 63 -18.04 -14.70 -5.55
CA LYS A 63 -19.45 -14.81 -5.91
C LYS A 63 -20.06 -13.46 -6.23
N ASN A 64 -19.71 -12.44 -5.45
CA ASN A 64 -20.25 -11.10 -5.62
C ASN A 64 -19.32 -10.20 -6.45
N SER A 65 -18.13 -10.69 -6.84
CA SER A 65 -17.15 -9.95 -7.65
C SER A 65 -16.65 -8.65 -6.98
N ILE A 66 -16.49 -8.68 -5.66
CA ILE A 66 -16.02 -7.56 -4.84
C ILE A 66 -14.92 -8.03 -3.88
N PHE A 67 -14.13 -7.10 -3.38
CA PHE A 67 -13.31 -7.33 -2.19
C PHE A 67 -14.15 -7.06 -0.94
N ARG A 68 -14.01 -7.91 0.06
CA ARG A 68 -14.65 -7.76 1.37
C ARG A 68 -13.64 -7.23 2.36
N HIS A 69 -14.06 -6.23 3.11
CA HIS A 69 -13.30 -5.63 4.21
C HIS A 69 -14.01 -5.94 5.52
N ASP A 70 -13.38 -6.74 6.38
CA ASP A 70 -13.95 -7.17 7.66
C ASP A 70 -13.02 -6.81 8.83
N LEU A 71 -13.60 -6.48 9.99
CA LEU A 71 -12.85 -6.23 11.22
C LEU A 71 -12.86 -7.45 12.12
N TRP A 72 -11.72 -7.71 12.75
CA TRP A 72 -11.48 -8.77 13.70
C TRP A 72 -11.02 -8.18 15.04
N LEU A 73 -11.42 -8.80 16.12
CA LEU A 73 -10.95 -8.43 17.47
C LEU A 73 -10.16 -9.60 18.07
N TRP A 74 -8.96 -9.30 18.50
CA TRP A 74 -8.16 -10.21 19.31
C TRP A 74 -8.10 -9.74 20.76
N THR A 75 -8.23 -10.68 21.71
CA THR A 75 -7.94 -10.47 23.13
C THR A 75 -7.20 -11.68 23.69
N ALA A 76 -6.42 -11.49 24.74
CA ALA A 76 -5.70 -12.60 25.38
C ALA A 76 -6.62 -13.70 25.92
N SER A 77 -7.87 -13.35 26.29
CA SER A 77 -8.83 -14.30 26.86
C SER A 77 -9.64 -15.07 25.83
N SER A 78 -9.94 -14.48 24.67
CA SER A 78 -10.83 -15.08 23.65
C SER A 78 -10.11 -15.46 22.36
N GLY A 79 -8.84 -15.05 22.19
CA GLY A 79 -8.16 -15.17 20.92
C GLY A 79 -8.75 -14.24 19.86
N LEU A 80 -8.51 -14.53 18.59
CA LEU A 80 -9.02 -13.80 17.43
C LEU A 80 -10.47 -14.23 17.14
N ARG A 81 -11.37 -13.25 16.97
CA ARG A 81 -12.77 -13.46 16.56
C ARG A 81 -13.21 -12.40 15.55
N PRO A 82 -14.15 -12.70 14.65
CA PRO A 82 -14.78 -11.67 13.83
C PRO A 82 -15.47 -10.62 14.70
N LEU A 83 -15.35 -9.36 14.30
CA LEU A 83 -16.04 -8.23 14.94
C LEU A 83 -17.18 -7.72 14.06
N THR A 84 -17.00 -7.68 12.75
CA THR A 84 -18.00 -7.26 11.76
C THR A 84 -18.19 -8.33 10.67
N HIS A 85 -19.22 -8.18 9.84
CA HIS A 85 -19.57 -9.12 8.78
C HIS A 85 -20.21 -8.45 7.55
N SER A 86 -20.31 -7.11 7.47
CA SER A 86 -20.93 -6.46 6.31
C SER A 86 -20.02 -6.45 5.09
N GLY A 87 -18.71 -6.44 5.29
CA GLY A 87 -17.73 -6.59 4.21
C GLY A 87 -17.28 -5.27 3.59
N SER A 88 -17.48 -4.13 4.28
CA SER A 88 -17.06 -2.80 3.82
C SER A 88 -16.50 -1.92 4.95
N GLU A 89 -15.98 -2.52 6.03
CA GLU A 89 -15.45 -1.79 7.16
C GLU A 89 -13.95 -1.52 7.01
N GLU A 90 -13.57 -0.25 7.11
CA GLU A 90 -12.19 0.21 6.93
C GLU A 90 -11.72 1.14 8.06
N SER A 91 -10.41 1.32 8.18
CA SER A 91 -9.76 2.32 9.05
C SER A 91 -10.19 2.28 10.53
N PRO A 92 -10.10 1.13 11.21
CA PRO A 92 -10.55 1.02 12.60
C PRO A 92 -9.68 1.84 13.56
N GLN A 93 -10.31 2.54 14.50
CA GLN A 93 -9.64 3.30 15.57
C GLN A 93 -10.28 3.05 16.93
N TRP A 94 -9.46 2.76 17.92
CA TRP A 94 -9.89 2.62 19.30
C TRP A 94 -10.29 3.94 19.94
N SER A 95 -11.40 3.96 20.69
CA SER A 95 -11.66 5.07 21.59
C SER A 95 -10.59 5.15 22.69
N PRO A 96 -10.25 6.34 23.22
CA PRO A 96 -9.24 6.50 24.26
C PRO A 96 -9.48 5.68 25.54
N ASP A 97 -10.73 5.36 25.85
CA ASP A 97 -11.13 4.54 27.00
C ASP A 97 -11.22 3.03 26.68
N GLY A 98 -10.92 2.64 25.43
CA GLY A 98 -10.91 1.25 24.97
C GLY A 98 -12.30 0.58 24.88
N LYS A 99 -13.40 1.34 24.97
CA LYS A 99 -14.75 0.74 24.96
C LYS A 99 -15.38 0.65 23.59
N TRP A 100 -14.92 1.45 22.63
CA TRP A 100 -15.46 1.55 21.30
C TRP A 100 -14.37 1.41 20.24
N ILE A 101 -14.76 0.93 19.07
CA ILE A 101 -14.00 1.03 17.84
C ILE A 101 -14.82 1.87 16.86
N ALA A 102 -14.25 2.97 16.38
CA ALA A 102 -14.76 3.76 15.27
C ALA A 102 -14.19 3.23 13.96
N PHE A 103 -14.97 3.26 12.91
CA PHE A 103 -14.56 2.84 11.58
C PHE A 103 -15.40 3.54 10.50
N VAL A 104 -14.96 3.46 9.26
CA VAL A 104 -15.65 3.99 8.08
C VAL A 104 -16.27 2.83 7.31
N THR A 105 -17.47 3.02 6.76
CA THR A 105 -18.14 2.04 5.90
C THR A 105 -19.19 2.71 5.01
N ASP A 106 -19.39 2.19 3.82
CA ASP A 106 -20.40 2.60 2.84
C ASP A 106 -21.72 1.85 2.98
N ARG A 107 -21.83 0.93 3.94
CA ARG A 107 -23.03 0.09 4.09
C ARG A 107 -24.30 0.92 4.25
N ALA A 108 -25.39 0.46 3.62
CA ALA A 108 -26.70 1.09 3.70
C ALA A 108 -27.24 1.13 5.13
N LEU A 109 -27.90 2.23 5.51
CA LEU A 109 -28.61 2.33 6.76
C LEU A 109 -29.87 1.46 6.75
N PRO A 110 -30.37 1.03 7.93
CA PRO A 110 -31.67 0.35 8.01
C PRO A 110 -32.76 1.16 7.32
N GLY A 111 -33.37 0.61 6.26
CA GLY A 111 -34.40 1.24 5.46
C GLY A 111 -33.96 2.02 4.22
N GLU A 112 -32.65 2.17 3.98
CA GLU A 112 -32.13 2.60 2.69
C GLU A 112 -32.21 1.42 1.70
N ALA A 113 -32.54 1.71 0.44
CA ALA A 113 -32.40 0.72 -0.63
C ALA A 113 -30.90 0.42 -0.84
N ALA A 114 -30.54 -0.85 -0.96
CA ALA A 114 -29.20 -1.20 -1.42
C ALA A 114 -28.98 -0.56 -2.82
N ALA A 115 -27.78 -0.03 -3.06
CA ALA A 115 -27.43 0.49 -4.37
C ALA A 115 -27.74 -0.56 -5.44
N SER A 116 -28.42 -0.18 -6.52
CA SER A 116 -28.80 -1.12 -7.58
C SER A 116 -27.54 -1.51 -8.36
N ASP A 117 -27.24 -2.80 -8.41
CA ASP A 117 -26.23 -3.38 -9.27
C ASP A 117 -26.47 -2.96 -10.73
N GLY A 118 -25.73 -1.99 -11.27
CA GLY A 118 -25.91 -1.73 -12.68
C GLY A 118 -25.27 -0.50 -13.32
N GLU A 119 -24.80 0.48 -12.59
CA GLU A 119 -24.00 1.56 -13.21
C GLU A 119 -22.63 1.63 -12.54
N PRO A 120 -21.54 1.79 -13.31
CA PRO A 120 -20.24 2.02 -12.74
C PRO A 120 -20.29 3.37 -12.00
N GLU A 121 -20.28 3.35 -10.65
CA GLU A 121 -20.11 4.55 -9.86
C GLU A 121 -18.83 5.25 -10.32
N SER A 122 -18.96 6.53 -10.67
CA SER A 122 -17.81 7.40 -10.84
C SER A 122 -17.05 7.46 -9.51
N ASP A 123 -15.73 7.46 -9.53
CA ASP A 123 -14.86 7.55 -8.34
C ASP A 123 -15.20 8.72 -7.37
N SER A 124 -16.17 9.55 -7.70
CA SER A 124 -16.59 10.73 -6.96
C SER A 124 -17.71 10.51 -5.93
N ALA A 125 -18.14 9.29 -5.63
CA ALA A 125 -19.30 9.07 -4.78
C ALA A 125 -19.22 7.86 -3.82
N LYS A 126 -18.06 7.58 -3.24
CA LYS A 126 -18.06 6.78 -2.01
C LYS A 126 -18.71 7.64 -0.92
N SER A 127 -19.89 7.23 -0.47
CA SER A 127 -20.62 7.89 0.61
C SER A 127 -20.37 7.15 1.92
N ASP A 128 -19.16 7.31 2.42
CA ASP A 128 -18.74 6.68 3.66
C ASP A 128 -19.33 7.39 4.86
N ARG A 129 -19.65 6.62 5.90
CA ARG A 129 -20.14 7.13 7.18
C ARG A 129 -19.29 6.62 8.32
N LEU A 130 -19.16 7.43 9.34
CA LEU A 130 -18.54 7.01 10.59
C LEU A 130 -19.53 6.16 11.41
N TRP A 131 -19.05 5.01 11.84
CA TRP A 131 -19.77 4.07 12.67
C TRP A 131 -18.98 3.74 13.93
N LEU A 132 -19.70 3.30 14.97
CA LEU A 132 -19.12 2.79 16.22
C LEU A 132 -19.58 1.39 16.48
N ILE A 133 -18.69 0.54 16.99
CA ILE A 133 -19.01 -0.77 17.52
C ILE A 133 -18.50 -0.91 18.95
N PRO A 134 -19.32 -1.39 19.92
CA PRO A 134 -18.85 -1.61 21.28
C PRO A 134 -17.94 -2.84 21.34
N VAL A 135 -16.79 -2.70 22.00
CA VAL A 135 -15.79 -3.80 22.16
C VAL A 135 -16.37 -4.98 22.96
N ALA A 136 -17.27 -4.69 23.91
CA ALA A 136 -17.96 -5.70 24.70
C ALA A 136 -18.95 -6.58 23.91
N GLY A 137 -19.20 -6.22 22.65
CA GLY A 137 -20.17 -6.88 21.77
C GLY A 137 -21.46 -6.05 21.63
N GLY A 138 -22.20 -6.32 20.57
CA GLY A 138 -23.40 -5.58 20.18
C GLY A 138 -23.37 -5.25 18.69
N GLU A 139 -24.37 -4.50 18.23
CA GLU A 139 -24.43 -4.03 16.84
C GLU A 139 -23.67 -2.73 16.67
N ALA A 140 -23.14 -2.53 15.47
CA ALA A 140 -22.52 -1.28 15.10
C ALA A 140 -23.60 -0.19 14.89
N LEU A 141 -23.30 1.03 15.29
CA LEU A 141 -24.19 2.18 15.27
C LEU A 141 -23.67 3.25 14.30
N PRO A 142 -24.48 3.74 13.35
CA PRO A 142 -24.11 4.88 12.53
C PRO A 142 -24.14 6.14 13.39
N LEU A 143 -23.13 7.00 13.25
CA LEU A 143 -23.08 8.24 14.04
C LEU A 143 -23.95 9.35 13.46
N TYR A 144 -24.27 9.27 12.17
CA TYR A 144 -25.16 10.19 11.44
C TYR A 144 -25.75 9.48 10.21
N ARG A 145 -26.74 10.13 9.57
CA ARG A 145 -27.44 9.57 8.42
C ARG A 145 -27.03 10.17 7.09
N GLU A 146 -26.50 11.37 7.11
CA GLU A 146 -26.08 12.11 5.94
C GLU A 146 -24.96 11.37 5.23
N LYS A 147 -24.94 11.45 3.89
CA LYS A 147 -23.85 10.94 3.07
C LYS A 147 -22.79 12.02 2.98
N LEU A 148 -21.61 11.77 3.47
CA LEU A 148 -20.45 12.64 3.39
C LEU A 148 -19.28 11.85 2.78
N ASP A 149 -18.47 12.56 2.03
CA ASP A 149 -17.20 12.03 1.54
C ASP A 149 -16.15 12.26 2.65
N VAL A 150 -15.93 11.23 3.48
CA VAL A 150 -15.05 11.30 4.65
C VAL A 150 -13.63 10.88 4.25
N HIS A 151 -12.66 11.78 4.38
CA HIS A 151 -11.27 11.51 3.99
C HIS A 151 -10.40 11.04 5.16
N ALA A 152 -10.62 11.59 6.35
CA ALA A 152 -9.87 11.23 7.55
C ALA A 152 -10.71 11.41 8.81
N PHE A 153 -10.41 10.65 9.87
CA PHE A 153 -11.01 10.89 11.18
C PHE A 153 -10.05 10.55 12.32
N ALA A 154 -10.31 11.12 13.51
CA ALA A 154 -9.55 10.82 14.72
C ALA A 154 -10.39 11.08 15.98
N TRP A 155 -10.14 10.31 17.04
CA TRP A 155 -10.73 10.54 18.35
C TRP A 155 -10.15 11.79 19.03
N SER A 156 -11.01 12.57 19.71
CA SER A 156 -10.51 13.55 20.69
C SER A 156 -9.72 12.87 21.79
N ALA A 157 -8.76 13.56 22.41
CA ALA A 157 -7.88 12.97 23.42
C ALA A 157 -8.65 12.40 24.63
N ASP A 158 -9.79 13.00 24.99
CA ASP A 158 -10.69 12.59 26.08
C ASP A 158 -11.77 11.58 25.64
N GLY A 159 -11.87 11.26 24.36
CA GLY A 159 -12.90 10.37 23.82
C GLY A 159 -14.30 10.98 23.74
N ALA A 160 -14.48 12.27 24.01
CA ALA A 160 -15.78 12.93 24.01
C ALA A 160 -16.31 13.31 22.62
N ALA A 161 -15.45 13.29 21.60
CA ALA A 161 -15.79 13.64 20.23
C ALA A 161 -14.93 12.86 19.22
N LEU A 162 -15.40 12.85 17.96
CA LEU A 162 -14.61 12.51 16.78
C LEU A 162 -14.35 13.78 15.98
N TYR A 163 -13.12 13.97 15.53
CA TYR A 163 -12.76 14.91 14.47
C TYR A 163 -12.73 14.15 13.15
N PHE A 164 -13.22 14.79 12.09
CA PHE A 164 -13.15 14.20 10.75
C PHE A 164 -13.09 15.27 9.68
N SER A 165 -12.58 14.93 8.53
CA SER A 165 -12.61 15.76 7.33
C SER A 165 -13.63 15.23 6.35
N ALA A 166 -14.27 16.13 5.64
CA ALA A 166 -15.18 15.80 4.56
C ALA A 166 -15.22 16.94 3.55
N THR A 167 -15.43 16.58 2.27
CA THR A 167 -15.59 17.57 1.21
C THR A 167 -16.69 18.60 1.53
N GLU A 168 -16.39 19.87 1.36
CA GLU A 168 -17.36 20.94 1.62
C GLU A 168 -18.59 20.81 0.71
N PRO A 169 -19.83 20.71 1.23
CA PRO A 169 -21.03 20.61 0.43
C PRO A 169 -21.22 21.78 -0.51
N LEU A 170 -21.79 21.57 -1.71
CA LEU A 170 -22.18 22.65 -2.61
C LEU A 170 -23.24 23.53 -1.95
N SER A 171 -23.12 24.87 -2.11
CA SER A 171 -24.21 25.75 -1.73
C SER A 171 -25.47 25.50 -2.59
N PRO A 172 -26.67 25.85 -2.10
CA PRO A 172 -27.89 25.72 -2.90
C PRO A 172 -27.80 26.41 -4.25
N GLU A 173 -27.14 27.57 -4.31
CA GLU A 173 -26.93 28.35 -5.55
C GLU A 173 -26.01 27.61 -6.52
N GLN A 174 -24.92 27.01 -6.03
CA GLN A 174 -24.00 26.20 -6.83
C GLN A 174 -24.68 24.96 -7.38
N GLN A 175 -25.49 24.29 -6.55
CA GLN A 175 -26.28 23.11 -6.97
C GLN A 175 -27.32 23.48 -8.06
N ASP A 176 -28.00 24.65 -7.89
CA ASP A 176 -28.95 25.13 -8.88
C ASP A 176 -28.23 25.49 -10.19
N ALA A 177 -27.13 26.20 -10.13
CA ALA A 177 -26.31 26.53 -11.30
C ALA A 177 -25.83 25.26 -12.02
N GLN A 178 -25.37 24.23 -11.30
CA GLN A 178 -24.95 22.96 -11.90
C GLN A 178 -26.11 22.28 -12.63
N LYS A 179 -27.32 22.30 -12.04
CA LYS A 179 -28.52 21.68 -12.65
C LYS A 179 -29.06 22.47 -13.83
N THR A 180 -29.04 23.79 -13.77
CA THR A 180 -29.75 24.67 -14.74
C THR A 180 -28.84 25.19 -15.83
N GLU A 181 -27.59 25.59 -15.50
CA GLU A 181 -26.65 26.22 -16.43
C GLU A 181 -25.66 25.21 -17.02
N TRP A 182 -25.03 24.38 -16.15
CA TRP A 182 -23.94 23.50 -16.55
C TRP A 182 -24.41 22.07 -16.92
N LYS A 183 -25.48 21.57 -16.29
CA LYS A 183 -26.06 20.22 -16.49
C LYS A 183 -25.00 19.12 -16.28
N ASP A 184 -24.60 18.42 -17.35
CA ASP A 184 -23.59 17.37 -17.39
C ASP A 184 -22.19 17.87 -17.83
N VAL A 185 -22.04 19.18 -18.10
CA VAL A 185 -20.76 19.77 -18.48
C VAL A 185 -19.91 20.03 -17.24
N ILE A 186 -18.69 19.53 -17.28
CA ILE A 186 -17.71 19.66 -16.19
C ILE A 186 -16.69 20.76 -16.54
N ARG A 187 -16.50 21.70 -15.64
CA ARG A 187 -15.38 22.65 -15.69
C ARG A 187 -14.20 21.97 -15.00
N TRP A 188 -13.29 21.43 -15.77
CA TRP A 188 -12.28 20.43 -15.39
C TRP A 188 -11.61 20.65 -14.02
N ARG A 189 -11.24 21.88 -13.65
CA ARG A 189 -10.58 22.16 -12.37
C ARG A 189 -11.51 22.70 -11.29
N GLU A 190 -12.75 23.07 -11.63
CA GLU A 190 -13.69 23.72 -10.71
C GLU A 190 -14.69 22.72 -10.09
N GLN A 191 -14.65 21.46 -10.48
CA GLN A 191 -15.52 20.43 -9.92
C GLN A 191 -15.12 19.98 -8.50
N HIS A 192 -13.84 20.16 -8.17
CA HIS A 192 -13.28 19.72 -6.90
C HIS A 192 -13.32 20.87 -5.87
N ARG A 193 -13.54 20.52 -4.63
CA ARG A 193 -13.68 21.45 -3.50
C ARG A 193 -12.79 20.99 -2.36
N GLY A 194 -12.36 21.94 -1.56
CA GLY A 194 -11.63 21.65 -0.34
C GLY A 194 -12.50 21.07 0.77
N ASP A 195 -11.89 20.80 1.89
CA ASP A 195 -12.51 20.10 3.00
C ASP A 195 -12.90 21.02 4.16
N LEU A 196 -13.90 20.56 4.89
CA LEU A 196 -14.19 21.00 6.24
C LEU A 196 -13.50 20.07 7.24
N LEU A 197 -12.80 20.64 8.20
CA LEU A 197 -12.41 19.94 9.42
C LEU A 197 -13.54 20.08 10.44
N LEU A 198 -14.12 18.97 10.80
CA LEU A 198 -15.37 18.86 11.55
C LEU A 198 -15.15 18.19 12.89
N LYS A 199 -16.03 18.51 13.87
CA LYS A 199 -16.09 17.87 15.19
C LYS A 199 -17.49 17.36 15.44
N LEU A 200 -17.61 16.07 15.78
CA LEU A 200 -18.86 15.41 16.15
C LEU A 200 -18.80 15.07 17.64
N PRO A 201 -19.55 15.77 18.52
CA PRO A 201 -19.68 15.40 19.91
C PRO A 201 -20.35 14.02 20.06
N LEU A 202 -19.71 13.09 20.79
CA LEU A 202 -20.12 11.68 20.82
C LEU A 202 -21.44 11.46 21.56
N ALA A 203 -21.65 12.09 22.72
CA ALA A 203 -22.86 11.82 23.55
C ALA A 203 -24.17 12.19 22.82
N PRO A 204 -24.29 13.36 22.14
CA PRO A 204 -25.45 13.67 21.32
C PRO A 204 -25.62 12.74 20.14
N ALA A 205 -24.50 12.38 19.44
CA ALA A 205 -24.54 11.47 18.30
C ALA A 205 -25.03 10.07 18.68
N LEU A 206 -24.56 9.51 19.80
CA LEU A 206 -25.06 8.23 20.33
C LEU A 206 -26.53 8.28 20.76
N GLN A 207 -26.96 9.37 21.38
CA GLN A 207 -28.38 9.54 21.72
C GLN A 207 -29.23 9.55 20.45
N HIS A 208 -28.80 10.25 19.41
CA HIS A 208 -29.49 10.27 18.13
C HIS A 208 -29.50 8.88 17.48
N ALA A 209 -28.38 8.21 17.41
CA ALA A 209 -28.26 6.87 16.85
C ALA A 209 -29.17 5.82 17.56
N LEU A 210 -29.24 5.89 18.86
CA LEU A 210 -30.09 4.98 19.68
C LEU A 210 -31.59 5.32 19.67
N ALA A 211 -31.96 6.58 19.38
CA ALA A 211 -33.35 7.03 19.34
C ALA A 211 -34.05 6.75 17.99
N VAL A 212 -33.30 6.42 16.95
CA VAL A 212 -33.87 6.15 15.63
C VAL A 212 -34.40 4.72 15.60
N GLU A 213 -35.74 4.57 15.77
CA GLU A 213 -36.39 3.30 15.43
C GLU A 213 -36.16 2.96 13.95
N PRO A 214 -35.88 1.68 13.62
CA PRO A 214 -35.83 1.26 12.22
C PRO A 214 -37.19 1.65 11.58
N PRO A 215 -37.19 2.27 10.38
CA PRO A 215 -38.41 2.67 9.72
C PRO A 215 -39.32 1.44 9.59
N ALA A 216 -40.58 1.57 10.06
CA ALA A 216 -41.57 0.51 9.87
C ALA A 216 -41.57 0.14 8.36
N LYS A 217 -41.48 -1.17 8.06
CA LYS A 217 -41.54 -1.68 6.69
C LYS A 217 -42.76 -1.08 5.99
N GLN A 218 -42.55 -0.01 5.23
CA GLN A 218 -43.58 0.47 4.33
C GLN A 218 -43.68 -0.52 3.18
N PRO A 219 -44.88 -0.90 2.77
CA PRO A 219 -45.06 -1.72 1.58
C PRO A 219 -44.50 -0.93 0.40
N VAL A 220 -43.55 -1.50 -0.33
CA VAL A 220 -42.99 -0.94 -1.56
C VAL A 220 -44.17 -0.68 -2.53
N PRO A 221 -44.43 0.58 -2.95
CA PRO A 221 -45.39 0.83 -4.01
C PRO A 221 -44.82 0.24 -5.30
N ALA A 222 -45.56 -0.68 -5.90
CA ALA A 222 -45.22 -1.17 -7.22
C ALA A 222 -45.34 -0.02 -8.23
N THR A 223 -44.27 0.20 -9.00
CA THR A 223 -44.20 1.00 -10.23
C THR A 223 -44.49 2.51 -10.11
N GLY A 224 -43.44 3.29 -10.16
CA GLY A 224 -43.48 4.72 -10.47
C GLY A 224 -42.05 5.25 -10.49
N ASN A 225 -41.63 5.77 -11.63
CA ASN A 225 -40.41 6.57 -11.79
C ASN A 225 -40.46 7.76 -10.84
N SER A 226 -40.07 7.57 -9.57
CA SER A 226 -39.79 8.65 -8.67
C SER A 226 -38.27 8.88 -8.72
N SER A 227 -37.83 9.81 -9.54
CA SER A 227 -36.59 10.52 -9.26
C SER A 227 -36.79 11.22 -7.90
N GLU A 228 -36.57 10.51 -6.81
CA GLU A 228 -36.38 11.17 -5.53
C GLU A 228 -35.17 12.08 -5.71
N LYS A 229 -35.45 13.38 -5.66
CA LYS A 229 -34.40 14.40 -5.61
C LYS A 229 -33.58 14.10 -4.37
N GLU A 230 -32.35 13.62 -4.54
CA GLU A 230 -31.41 13.56 -3.44
C GLU A 230 -31.39 14.92 -2.75
N ALA A 231 -31.71 14.91 -1.45
CA ALA A 231 -31.62 16.13 -0.66
C ALA A 231 -30.16 16.62 -0.71
N PRO A 232 -29.91 17.92 -0.80
CA PRO A 232 -28.59 18.45 -0.79
C PRO A 232 -27.85 17.95 0.45
N ALA A 233 -26.59 17.50 0.30
CA ALA A 233 -25.76 17.02 1.40
C ALA A 233 -25.61 18.14 2.44
N ALA A 234 -26.34 18.04 3.55
CA ALA A 234 -26.21 18.94 4.69
C ALA A 234 -25.29 18.29 5.71
N LEU A 235 -24.60 19.12 6.50
CA LEU A 235 -23.83 18.59 7.63
C LEU A 235 -24.73 17.91 8.63
N PRO A 236 -24.29 16.82 9.26
CA PRO A 236 -25.06 16.11 10.28
C PRO A 236 -25.43 17.04 11.46
N PRO A 237 -26.59 16.85 12.08
CA PRO A 237 -26.99 17.63 13.23
C PRO A 237 -25.99 17.58 14.38
N GLY A 238 -25.63 18.73 14.93
CA GLY A 238 -24.71 18.84 16.07
C GLY A 238 -23.23 18.77 15.70
N VAL A 239 -22.89 18.68 14.41
CA VAL A 239 -21.51 18.78 13.94
C VAL A 239 -21.06 20.24 13.98
N GLU A 240 -19.85 20.47 14.49
CA GLU A 240 -19.22 21.77 14.59
C GLU A 240 -18.09 21.89 13.53
N THR A 241 -18.06 22.98 12.77
CA THR A 241 -16.92 23.26 11.86
C THR A 241 -15.77 23.88 12.65
N ILE A 242 -14.62 23.19 12.67
CA ILE A 242 -13.40 23.65 13.33
C ILE A 242 -12.56 24.53 12.41
N SER A 243 -12.40 24.12 11.13
CA SER A 243 -11.65 24.85 10.12
C SER A 243 -12.16 24.54 8.72
N ARG A 244 -11.78 25.36 7.76
CA ARG A 244 -11.98 25.13 6.32
C ARG A 244 -10.64 25.11 5.63
N SER A 245 -10.46 24.17 4.72
CA SER A 245 -9.28 24.07 3.86
C SER A 245 -9.71 24.23 2.39
N ALA A 246 -8.91 24.94 1.61
CA ALA A 246 -9.07 24.93 0.15
C ALA A 246 -8.56 23.62 -0.49
N LEU A 247 -7.88 22.80 0.29
CA LEU A 247 -7.29 21.50 -0.07
C LEU A 247 -8.03 20.37 0.66
N SER A 248 -7.87 19.14 0.22
CA SER A 248 -8.32 17.97 0.97
C SER A 248 -7.52 17.84 2.26
N ILE A 249 -8.13 17.28 3.31
CA ILE A 249 -7.47 16.96 4.58
C ILE A 249 -7.36 15.44 4.68
N THR A 250 -6.15 14.93 4.51
CA THR A 250 -5.87 13.49 4.36
C THR A 250 -5.51 12.79 5.66
N GLU A 251 -5.08 13.53 6.69
CA GLU A 251 -4.74 12.99 8.01
C GLU A 251 -5.06 14.00 9.11
N ILE A 252 -5.52 13.52 10.29
CA ILE A 252 -5.85 14.33 11.46
C ILE A 252 -5.21 13.71 12.69
N ALA A 253 -4.44 14.51 13.44
CA ALA A 253 -3.78 14.09 14.68
C ALA A 253 -4.10 15.06 15.84
N PRO A 254 -5.02 14.71 16.74
CA PRO A 254 -5.27 15.48 17.95
C PRO A 254 -4.09 15.43 18.93
N SER A 255 -3.73 16.57 19.51
CA SER A 255 -2.67 16.61 20.52
C SER A 255 -3.09 15.85 21.81
N PRO A 256 -2.16 15.18 22.51
CA PRO A 256 -2.48 14.45 23.74
C PRO A 256 -3.15 15.29 24.83
N ASP A 257 -2.87 16.61 24.90
CA ASP A 257 -3.53 17.53 25.86
C ASP A 257 -4.92 18.05 25.39
N GLY A 258 -5.37 17.61 24.19
CA GLY A 258 -6.67 17.95 23.63
C GLY A 258 -6.84 19.40 23.18
N LYS A 259 -5.76 20.21 23.12
CA LYS A 259 -5.88 21.64 22.82
C LYS A 259 -5.71 21.99 21.35
N SER A 260 -5.05 21.14 20.57
CA SER A 260 -4.72 21.38 19.18
C SER A 260 -5.00 20.17 18.31
N LEU A 261 -5.22 20.42 17.02
CA LEU A 261 -5.28 19.42 15.97
C LEU A 261 -4.18 19.74 14.96
N ALA A 262 -3.31 18.79 14.69
CA ALA A 262 -2.46 18.81 13.51
C ALA A 262 -3.19 18.06 12.39
N PHE A 263 -3.02 18.49 11.14
CA PHE A 263 -3.57 17.81 9.99
C PHE A 263 -2.67 18.00 8.75
N VAL A 264 -2.70 17.02 7.87
CA VAL A 264 -2.03 17.08 6.57
C VAL A 264 -3.06 17.41 5.49
N THR A 265 -2.66 18.25 4.54
CA THR A 265 -3.47 18.52 3.35
C THR A 265 -3.00 17.70 2.15
N GLY A 266 -3.79 17.70 1.10
CA GLY A 266 -3.49 17.10 -0.19
C GLY A 266 -4.31 17.73 -1.31
N PRO A 267 -3.99 17.46 -2.59
CA PRO A 267 -4.68 18.06 -3.72
C PRO A 267 -6.13 17.56 -3.81
N VAL A 268 -7.09 18.48 -3.98
CA VAL A 268 -8.53 18.17 -4.08
C VAL A 268 -8.92 17.33 -5.30
N HIS A 269 -8.11 17.33 -6.34
CA HIS A 269 -8.37 16.59 -7.58
C HIS A 269 -7.55 15.29 -7.68
N HIS A 270 -6.97 14.84 -6.57
CA HIS A 270 -6.11 13.64 -6.49
C HIS A 270 -4.93 13.63 -7.46
N ARG A 271 -4.49 14.82 -7.93
CA ARG A 271 -3.32 14.99 -8.79
C ARG A 271 -2.28 15.84 -8.08
N THR A 272 -1.12 15.27 -7.82
CA THR A 272 -0.02 15.99 -7.15
C THR A 272 0.74 16.85 -8.17
N GLU A 273 0.10 17.89 -8.65
CA GLU A 273 0.72 18.88 -9.55
C GLU A 273 1.55 19.91 -8.80
N ASN A 274 1.19 20.17 -7.55
CA ASN A 274 1.90 21.11 -6.67
C ASN A 274 2.20 20.41 -5.33
N PRO A 275 3.45 20.00 -5.07
CA PRO A 275 3.81 19.37 -3.81
C PRO A 275 3.54 20.24 -2.58
N GLY A 276 3.48 21.57 -2.72
CA GLY A 276 3.07 22.48 -1.65
C GLY A 276 1.60 22.34 -1.22
N ASP A 277 0.83 21.46 -1.85
CA ASP A 277 -0.51 21.09 -1.40
C ASP A 277 -0.48 20.05 -0.26
N CYS A 278 0.66 19.36 -0.06
CA CYS A 278 0.83 18.30 0.92
C CYS A 278 1.60 18.79 2.16
N GLU A 279 1.01 19.70 2.94
CA GLU A 279 1.69 20.36 4.07
C GLU A 279 0.96 20.13 5.39
N ILE A 280 1.67 20.32 6.50
CA ILE A 280 1.13 20.18 7.86
C ILE A 280 0.59 21.51 8.36
N TYR A 281 -0.60 21.49 8.90
CA TYR A 281 -1.28 22.60 9.55
C TYR A 281 -1.61 22.32 11.01
N LEU A 282 -1.77 23.37 11.79
CA LEU A 282 -2.18 23.30 13.20
C LEU A 282 -3.33 24.27 13.44
N VAL A 283 -4.38 23.79 14.14
CA VAL A 283 -5.53 24.60 14.54
C VAL A 283 -5.89 24.29 16.00
N PRO A 284 -6.38 25.29 16.80
CA PRO A 284 -6.94 24.99 18.13
C PRO A 284 -8.12 24.01 18.03
N ALA A 285 -8.22 23.02 18.93
CA ALA A 285 -9.28 22.02 18.93
C ALA A 285 -10.70 22.61 19.14
N ALA A 286 -10.79 23.85 19.65
CA ALA A 286 -12.00 24.63 19.79
C ALA A 286 -12.34 25.48 18.56
N GLY A 287 -11.56 25.39 17.48
CA GLY A 287 -11.63 26.27 16.32
C GLY A 287 -10.81 27.54 16.52
N GLY A 288 -10.58 28.27 15.44
CA GLY A 288 -9.80 29.50 15.45
C GLY A 288 -8.86 29.62 14.25
N GLU A 289 -7.80 30.39 14.41
CA GLU A 289 -6.81 30.60 13.34
C GLU A 289 -6.02 29.34 13.08
N THR A 290 -6.01 28.91 11.81
CA THR A 290 -5.19 27.78 11.33
C THR A 290 -3.81 28.30 10.95
N ARG A 291 -2.76 27.62 11.44
CA ARG A 291 -1.36 27.94 11.17
C ARG A 291 -0.70 26.85 10.36
N GLN A 292 -0.11 27.20 9.23
CA GLN A 292 0.73 26.29 8.45
C GLN A 292 2.07 26.05 9.20
N LEU A 293 2.44 24.77 9.37
CA LEU A 293 3.66 24.39 10.08
C LEU A 293 4.83 24.12 9.15
N THR A 294 4.57 23.52 7.99
CA THR A 294 5.61 23.15 7.02
C THR A 294 5.42 23.90 5.70
N ARG A 295 6.48 24.01 4.91
CA ARG A 295 6.54 24.58 3.57
C ARG A 295 7.66 23.94 2.78
N ASN A 296 7.70 22.63 2.78
CA ASN A 296 8.79 21.87 2.18
C ASN A 296 8.46 21.26 0.81
N GLU A 297 7.23 21.46 0.34
CA GLU A 297 6.79 20.91 -0.96
C GLU A 297 7.03 19.39 -1.06
N GLY A 298 6.94 18.66 0.05
CA GLY A 298 7.11 17.22 0.14
C GLY A 298 5.79 16.51 0.40
N ALA A 299 5.77 15.20 0.24
CA ALA A 299 4.65 14.38 0.66
C ALA A 299 4.81 14.04 2.15
N GLU A 300 4.04 14.71 3.00
CA GLU A 300 4.06 14.53 4.45
C GLU A 300 2.96 13.55 4.88
N SER A 301 3.28 12.72 5.88
CA SER A 301 2.36 11.69 6.38
C SER A 301 2.77 11.22 7.79
N GLU A 302 1.99 10.28 8.34
CA GLU A 302 2.30 9.59 9.58
C GLU A 302 2.49 10.52 10.78
N LEU A 303 1.55 11.46 11.00
CA LEU A 303 1.61 12.41 12.11
C LEU A 303 1.55 11.70 13.46
N ARG A 304 2.53 11.93 14.32
CA ARG A 304 2.62 11.36 15.67
C ARG A 304 3.03 12.41 16.69
N TRP A 305 2.13 12.72 17.62
CA TRP A 305 2.45 13.59 18.74
C TRP A 305 3.33 12.86 19.77
N ALA A 306 4.44 13.47 20.14
CA ALA A 306 5.18 13.02 21.31
C ALA A 306 4.37 13.26 22.62
N PRO A 307 4.60 12.47 23.67
CA PRO A 307 4.05 12.76 24.98
C PRO A 307 4.37 14.21 25.41
N GLY A 308 3.37 14.91 25.96
CA GLY A 308 3.52 16.31 26.37
C GLY A 308 3.15 17.35 25.30
N SER A 309 2.63 16.94 24.12
CA SER A 309 1.98 17.82 23.13
C SER A 309 2.84 18.97 22.58
N ARG A 310 4.16 18.84 22.64
CA ARG A 310 5.08 19.85 22.12
C ARG A 310 5.69 19.47 20.78
N TRP A 311 6.10 18.21 20.64
CA TRP A 311 6.77 17.71 19.45
C TRP A 311 5.81 16.90 18.59
N LEU A 312 5.77 17.24 17.31
CA LEU A 312 5.06 16.49 16.27
C LEU A 312 6.10 15.79 15.40
N HIS A 313 5.99 14.47 15.28
CA HIS A 313 6.79 13.65 14.38
C HIS A 313 6.00 13.38 13.10
N PHE A 314 6.70 13.24 11.97
CA PHE A 314 6.09 12.94 10.67
C PHE A 314 7.12 12.33 9.72
N GLU A 315 6.64 11.76 8.63
CA GLU A 315 7.43 11.16 7.57
C GLU A 315 7.36 12.00 6.30
N VAL A 316 8.42 11.89 5.46
CA VAL A 316 8.49 12.56 4.16
C VAL A 316 9.07 11.58 3.16
N ALA A 317 8.31 11.26 2.09
CA ALA A 317 8.74 10.34 1.03
C ALA A 317 9.25 11.06 -0.22
N ALA A 318 8.72 12.27 -0.51
CA ALA A 318 9.25 13.16 -1.55
C ALA A 318 9.54 14.51 -0.92
N ALA A 319 10.67 15.13 -1.22
CA ALA A 319 11.11 16.31 -0.52
C ALA A 319 11.54 17.43 -1.45
N ALA A 320 11.24 18.65 -1.05
CA ALA A 320 11.64 19.87 -1.74
C ALA A 320 11.61 21.09 -0.80
N GLY A 321 11.76 22.25 -1.37
CA GLY A 321 11.59 23.54 -0.70
C GLY A 321 12.58 23.78 0.44
N SER A 322 12.08 24.21 1.59
CA SER A 322 12.92 24.70 2.68
C SER A 322 13.68 23.63 3.45
N ILE A 323 13.27 22.35 3.36
CA ILE A 323 13.90 21.24 4.10
C ILE A 323 15.01 20.58 3.27
N GLU A 324 14.74 20.27 2.01
CA GLU A 324 15.58 19.38 1.22
C GLU A 324 16.10 20.03 -0.08
N GLY A 325 15.73 21.26 -0.38
CA GLY A 325 16.11 21.98 -1.60
C GLY A 325 15.18 21.72 -2.77
N PRO A 326 15.66 21.62 -4.02
CA PRO A 326 14.81 21.38 -5.18
C PRO A 326 14.02 20.08 -5.04
N TYR A 327 12.79 20.05 -5.58
CA TYR A 327 11.95 18.86 -5.58
C TYR A 327 12.70 17.64 -6.12
N ARG A 328 12.60 16.55 -5.41
CA ARG A 328 13.19 15.26 -5.77
C ARG A 328 12.55 14.14 -4.96
N ASP A 329 12.56 12.95 -5.51
CA ASP A 329 12.36 11.76 -4.71
C ASP A 329 13.50 11.59 -3.70
N VAL A 330 13.17 11.09 -2.53
CA VAL A 330 14.12 10.81 -1.46
C VAL A 330 13.79 9.46 -0.83
N GLN A 331 14.77 8.90 -0.12
CA GLN A 331 14.47 7.81 0.80
C GLN A 331 13.44 8.30 1.82
N GLY A 332 12.49 7.46 2.25
CA GLY A 332 11.56 7.80 3.33
C GLY A 332 12.33 8.34 4.55
N ARG A 333 11.92 9.50 5.05
CA ARG A 333 12.64 10.27 6.09
C ARG A 333 11.74 10.63 7.25
N LEU A 334 12.32 10.60 8.43
CA LEU A 334 11.65 10.98 9.68
C LEU A 334 12.05 12.40 10.11
N TYR A 335 11.04 13.17 10.49
CA TYR A 335 11.20 14.52 11.02
C TYR A 335 10.46 14.70 12.33
N ARG A 336 10.84 15.73 13.07
CA ARG A 336 10.05 16.27 14.18
C ARG A 336 10.01 17.79 14.15
N LEU A 337 8.94 18.38 14.66
CA LEU A 337 8.72 19.81 14.70
C LEU A 337 8.28 20.26 16.09
N ASP A 338 8.86 21.35 16.61
CA ASP A 338 8.41 22.01 17.85
C ASP A 338 7.19 22.88 17.56
N THR A 339 5.99 22.43 17.86
CA THR A 339 4.75 23.13 17.57
C THR A 339 4.52 24.37 18.42
N ALA A 340 5.26 24.54 19.53
CA ALA A 340 5.17 25.72 20.39
C ALA A 340 5.86 26.96 19.77
N SER A 341 6.75 26.77 18.81
CA SER A 341 7.47 27.84 18.14
C SER A 341 6.93 28.09 16.74
N ALA A 342 6.50 29.31 16.45
CA ALA A 342 6.05 29.68 15.12
C ALA A 342 7.19 29.73 14.06
N ALA A 343 8.43 29.78 14.51
CA ALA A 343 9.64 29.85 13.67
C ALA A 343 10.46 28.54 13.70
N ALA A 344 9.92 27.46 14.28
CA ALA A 344 10.63 26.20 14.30
C ALA A 344 10.73 25.59 12.89
N ALA A 345 11.95 25.23 12.50
CA ALA A 345 12.16 24.41 11.32
C ALA A 345 12.05 22.92 11.70
N PRO A 346 11.54 22.05 10.79
CA PRO A 346 11.60 20.62 11.00
C PRO A 346 13.02 20.11 11.22
N GLU A 347 13.20 19.24 12.20
CA GLU A 347 14.46 18.58 12.51
C GLU A 347 14.45 17.16 11.94
N ARG A 348 15.35 16.86 11.01
CA ARG A 348 15.51 15.51 10.45
C ARG A 348 16.12 14.56 11.48
N LEU A 349 15.50 13.40 11.63
CA LEU A 349 15.98 12.30 12.45
C LEU A 349 16.73 11.27 11.59
N GLY A 350 17.64 10.52 12.21
CA GLY A 350 18.35 9.46 11.51
C GLY A 350 19.20 9.92 10.33
N THR A 351 19.80 11.12 10.38
CA THR A 351 20.49 11.77 9.24
C THR A 351 21.61 10.96 8.58
N ALA A 352 22.23 10.01 9.31
CA ALA A 352 23.28 9.13 8.77
C ALA A 352 22.74 7.81 8.19
N PHE A 353 21.45 7.55 8.31
CA PHE A 353 20.86 6.30 7.83
C PHE A 353 20.71 6.33 6.32
N GLN A 354 21.12 5.24 5.64
CA GLN A 354 21.10 5.10 4.20
C GLN A 354 19.94 4.23 3.68
N GLY A 355 19.08 3.73 4.58
CA GLY A 355 17.85 3.04 4.24
C GLY A 355 16.69 4.00 4.06
N SER A 356 15.52 3.47 3.72
CA SER A 356 14.25 4.19 3.60
C SER A 356 13.36 3.82 4.79
N PHE A 357 12.95 4.80 5.59
CA PHE A 357 11.90 4.59 6.58
C PHE A 357 10.55 4.45 5.87
N ASP A 358 9.69 3.58 6.39
CA ASP A 358 8.36 3.32 5.81
C ASP A 358 7.25 3.58 6.83
N HIS A 359 7.41 3.09 8.05
CA HIS A 359 6.46 3.28 9.15
C HIS A 359 7.17 3.58 10.45
N SER A 360 6.55 4.43 11.29
CA SER A 360 7.08 4.70 12.61
C SER A 360 6.00 4.76 13.68
N THR A 361 6.37 4.56 14.93
CA THR A 361 5.49 4.78 16.09
C THR A 361 6.26 5.28 17.30
N LEU A 362 5.59 6.12 18.10
CA LEU A 362 6.12 6.61 19.37
C LEU A 362 5.61 5.72 20.52
N LEU A 363 6.56 5.21 21.29
CA LEU A 363 6.22 4.53 22.54
C LEU A 363 5.73 5.54 23.59
N PRO A 364 4.99 5.11 24.62
CA PRO A 364 4.51 5.99 25.69
C PRO A 364 5.61 6.77 26.43
N ASP A 365 6.84 6.28 26.41
CA ASP A 365 8.01 6.96 26.98
C ASP A 365 8.72 7.95 26.02
N GLY A 366 8.18 8.11 24.80
CA GLY A 366 8.68 9.02 23.78
C GLY A 366 9.78 8.47 22.90
N ARG A 367 10.19 7.21 23.04
CA ARG A 367 11.12 6.56 22.10
C ARG A 367 10.43 6.30 20.76
N LEU A 368 11.14 6.53 19.68
CA LEU A 368 10.66 6.32 18.31
C LEU A 368 11.18 4.98 17.78
N ILE A 369 10.27 4.09 17.44
CA ILE A 369 10.57 2.85 16.71
C ILE A 369 10.12 3.05 15.26
N ALA A 370 10.95 2.65 14.31
CA ALA A 370 10.62 2.73 12.89
C ALA A 370 10.93 1.40 12.18
N ALA A 371 10.08 1.03 11.25
CA ALA A 371 10.39 0.04 10.22
C ALA A 371 11.13 0.75 9.09
N ALA A 372 12.16 0.11 8.55
CA ALA A 372 12.89 0.67 7.44
C ALA A 372 13.48 -0.41 6.54
N LEU A 373 13.43 -0.14 5.24
CA LEU A 373 14.06 -0.94 4.21
C LEU A 373 15.54 -0.59 4.09
N GLN A 374 16.40 -1.61 4.10
CA GLN A 374 17.82 -1.49 3.80
C GLN A 374 18.25 -2.69 2.96
N GLY A 375 18.61 -2.45 1.70
CA GLY A 375 18.80 -3.51 0.73
C GLY A 375 17.48 -4.26 0.46
N THR A 376 17.53 -5.59 0.52
CA THR A 376 16.36 -6.46 0.35
C THR A 376 15.66 -6.84 1.66
N GLN A 377 15.96 -6.14 2.77
CA GLN A 377 15.41 -6.43 4.10
C GLN A 377 14.76 -5.22 4.74
N GLU A 378 13.56 -5.40 5.23
CA GLU A 378 12.84 -4.42 6.03
C GLU A 378 12.88 -4.82 7.51
N GLN A 379 13.48 -3.97 8.34
CA GLN A 379 13.78 -4.28 9.73
C GLN A 379 13.37 -3.14 10.67
N LEU A 380 13.37 -3.41 11.98
CA LEU A 380 13.02 -2.44 12.99
C LEU A 380 14.25 -1.73 13.57
N TYR A 381 14.08 -0.44 13.81
CA TYR A 381 15.12 0.45 14.31
C TYR A 381 14.61 1.32 15.45
N LEU A 382 15.46 1.53 16.46
CA LEU A 382 15.30 2.60 17.44
C LEU A 382 15.96 3.87 16.90
N VAL A 383 15.20 4.97 16.84
CA VAL A 383 15.66 6.27 16.31
C VAL A 383 15.80 7.27 17.45
N GLU A 384 17.02 7.75 17.68
CA GLU A 384 17.39 8.68 18.77
C GLU A 384 18.15 9.88 18.18
N GLY A 385 17.43 10.93 17.79
CA GLY A 385 18.03 12.07 17.10
C GLY A 385 18.68 11.64 15.77
N ALA A 386 19.98 11.87 15.62
CA ALA A 386 20.71 11.44 14.40
C ALA A 386 21.07 9.94 14.38
N LYS A 387 21.00 9.26 15.54
CA LYS A 387 21.41 7.87 15.70
C LYS A 387 20.27 6.92 15.36
N VAL A 388 20.56 5.90 14.55
CA VAL A 388 19.64 4.80 14.19
C VAL A 388 20.29 3.49 14.63
N THR A 389 19.59 2.71 15.44
CA THR A 389 20.10 1.45 15.97
C THR A 389 19.16 0.32 15.56
N ARG A 390 19.65 -0.64 14.77
CA ARG A 390 18.89 -1.83 14.39
C ARG A 390 18.53 -2.63 15.62
N LEU A 391 17.26 -3.00 15.75
CA LEU A 391 16.76 -3.90 16.79
C LEU A 391 16.95 -5.37 16.38
N PRO A 392 17.04 -6.29 17.36
CA PRO A 392 17.00 -7.71 17.04
C PRO A 392 15.65 -8.05 16.37
N GLY A 393 15.65 -8.92 15.35
CA GLY A 393 14.45 -9.21 14.59
C GLY A 393 14.50 -10.57 13.90
N LEU A 394 13.35 -11.00 13.39
CA LEU A 394 13.22 -12.17 12.55
C LEU A 394 13.61 -11.83 11.10
N PRO A 395 14.09 -12.81 10.31
CA PRO A 395 14.23 -12.65 8.87
C PRO A 395 12.88 -12.36 8.22
N GLY A 396 12.87 -11.53 7.18
CA GLY A 396 11.66 -11.10 6.48
C GLY A 396 11.43 -9.61 6.60
N SER A 397 10.18 -9.18 6.46
CA SER A 397 9.76 -7.79 6.47
C SER A 397 8.83 -7.47 7.62
N TYR A 398 9.06 -6.34 8.24
CA TYR A 398 8.21 -5.73 9.27
C TYR A 398 7.46 -4.54 8.68
N ALA A 399 6.18 -4.44 8.95
CA ALA A 399 5.34 -3.35 8.48
C ALA A 399 4.32 -2.94 9.55
N ALA A 400 3.68 -1.80 9.37
CA ALA A 400 2.64 -1.22 10.22
C ALA A 400 2.91 -1.41 11.72
N LEU A 401 3.35 -0.36 12.36
CA LEU A 401 3.68 -0.34 13.78
C LEU A 401 2.63 0.44 14.56
N ASP A 402 2.19 -0.10 15.69
CA ASP A 402 1.31 0.62 16.61
C ASP A 402 1.68 0.35 18.07
N ALA A 403 1.55 1.36 18.92
CA ALA A 403 1.89 1.29 20.33
C ALA A 403 0.70 1.73 21.19
N PRO A 404 0.47 1.09 22.34
CA PRO A 404 -0.61 1.47 23.25
C PRO A 404 -0.35 2.86 23.86
N ARG A 405 -1.38 3.51 24.36
CA ARG A 405 -1.21 4.77 25.11
C ARG A 405 -0.51 4.58 26.45
N SER A 406 -0.54 3.38 26.99
CA SER A 406 0.13 3.00 28.25
C SER A 406 0.74 1.61 28.15
N GLY A 407 1.81 1.36 28.91
CA GLY A 407 2.53 0.09 28.84
C GLY A 407 3.74 0.15 27.92
N SER A 408 4.25 -1.01 27.49
CA SER A 408 5.48 -1.11 26.69
C SER A 408 5.35 -2.02 25.48
N ALA A 409 4.15 -2.47 25.12
CA ALA A 409 3.96 -3.38 23.98
C ALA A 409 4.13 -2.67 22.63
N LEU A 410 4.46 -3.44 21.59
CA LEU A 410 4.46 -3.00 20.20
C LEU A 410 3.67 -4.00 19.39
N LEU A 411 2.65 -3.52 18.69
CA LEU A 411 1.92 -4.27 17.67
C LEU A 411 2.64 -4.08 16.34
N LEU A 412 2.79 -5.15 15.58
CA LEU A 412 3.45 -5.11 14.28
C LEU A 412 2.91 -6.19 13.35
N ARG A 413 3.08 -5.97 12.04
CA ARG A 413 2.92 -6.98 11.01
C ARG A 413 4.29 -7.53 10.63
N HIS A 414 4.36 -8.84 10.41
CA HIS A 414 5.58 -9.49 9.93
C HIS A 414 5.25 -10.56 8.91
N SER A 415 6.08 -10.65 7.89
CA SER A 415 6.02 -11.68 6.85
C SER A 415 7.42 -12.06 6.38
N SER A 416 7.50 -13.09 5.57
CA SER A 416 8.66 -13.37 4.71
C SER A 416 8.16 -13.99 3.41
N LEU A 417 9.01 -14.13 2.42
CA LEU A 417 8.63 -14.64 1.08
C LEU A 417 7.68 -15.85 1.12
N ASN A 418 7.89 -16.78 2.07
CA ASN A 418 7.15 -18.04 2.19
C ASN A 418 6.26 -18.11 3.44
N ARG A 419 6.05 -17.00 4.14
CA ARG A 419 5.19 -16.89 5.32
C ARG A 419 4.22 -15.75 5.15
N PRO A 420 2.91 -16.04 5.05
CA PRO A 420 1.89 -15.00 4.97
C PRO A 420 2.01 -13.99 6.11
N THR A 421 1.66 -12.75 5.79
CA THR A 421 1.60 -11.65 6.77
C THR A 421 0.72 -12.03 7.94
N GLN A 422 1.23 -11.86 9.16
CA GLN A 422 0.49 -12.02 10.40
C GLN A 422 0.72 -10.81 11.31
N VAL A 423 -0.22 -10.58 12.22
CA VAL A 423 -0.10 -9.60 13.29
C VAL A 423 0.53 -10.25 14.50
N TYR A 424 1.48 -9.57 15.09
CA TYR A 424 2.22 -9.99 16.27
C TYR A 424 2.22 -8.90 17.34
N LEU A 425 2.38 -9.35 18.58
CA LEU A 425 2.64 -8.50 19.74
C LEU A 425 4.05 -8.77 20.27
N ALA A 426 4.88 -7.74 20.34
CA ALA A 426 6.12 -7.72 21.10
C ALA A 426 5.84 -7.11 22.47
N ALA A 427 5.98 -7.88 23.54
CA ALA A 427 5.80 -7.38 24.92
C ALA A 427 6.93 -6.40 25.32
N ASP A 428 8.11 -6.56 24.75
CA ASP A 428 9.22 -5.62 24.81
C ASP A 428 9.53 -5.09 23.42
N PRO A 429 9.25 -3.81 23.13
CA PRO A 429 9.46 -3.21 21.81
C PRO A 429 10.93 -3.14 21.38
N LEU A 430 11.88 -3.30 22.31
CA LEU A 430 13.32 -3.37 21.98
C LEU A 430 13.80 -4.80 21.68
N HIS A 431 12.94 -5.80 21.88
CA HIS A 431 13.19 -7.21 21.58
C HIS A 431 12.10 -7.79 20.67
N PRO A 432 11.87 -7.19 19.47
CA PRO A 432 10.87 -7.67 18.50
C PRO A 432 11.27 -8.99 17.81
N ASP A 433 12.28 -9.67 18.27
CA ASP A 433 12.59 -11.08 17.98
C ASP A 433 11.75 -12.06 18.82
N LYS A 434 11.07 -11.58 19.88
CA LYS A 434 10.21 -12.35 20.77
C LYS A 434 8.74 -11.96 20.56
N LEU A 435 8.12 -12.59 19.58
CA LEU A 435 6.80 -12.25 19.10
C LEU A 435 5.74 -13.25 19.55
N THR A 436 4.59 -12.74 19.98
CA THR A 436 3.37 -13.52 20.18
C THR A 436 2.47 -13.34 18.97
N PRO A 437 2.14 -14.38 18.20
CA PRO A 437 1.23 -14.27 17.07
C PRO A 437 -0.20 -14.00 17.56
N LEU A 438 -0.88 -13.04 16.95
CA LEU A 438 -2.28 -12.72 17.22
C LEU A 438 -3.21 -13.28 16.15
N THR A 439 -2.69 -13.55 14.95
CA THR A 439 -3.45 -14.07 13.81
C THR A 439 -2.82 -15.33 13.26
N ALA A 440 -3.60 -16.08 12.46
CA ALA A 440 -3.16 -17.26 11.72
C ALA A 440 -3.93 -17.34 10.39
N PHE A 441 -3.95 -16.21 9.63
CA PHE A 441 -4.57 -16.17 8.32
C PHE A 441 -3.75 -16.97 7.29
N ASN A 442 -4.41 -17.44 6.25
CA ASN A 442 -3.78 -18.15 5.12
C ASN A 442 -3.01 -19.42 5.49
N PRO A 443 -3.52 -20.31 6.36
CA PRO A 443 -2.78 -21.50 6.81
C PRO A 443 -2.44 -22.45 5.66
N LEU A 444 -3.20 -22.42 4.56
CA LEU A 444 -3.01 -23.24 3.38
C LEU A 444 -1.61 -23.08 2.76
N PHE A 445 -1.01 -21.89 2.82
CA PHE A 445 0.33 -21.68 2.28
C PHE A 445 1.38 -22.57 2.98
N ALA A 446 1.24 -22.82 4.28
CA ALA A 446 2.15 -23.72 5.00
C ALA A 446 2.04 -25.19 4.55
N GLU A 447 0.95 -25.56 3.89
CA GLU A 447 0.72 -26.91 3.37
C GLU A 447 1.18 -27.10 1.92
N ARG A 448 1.63 -26.02 1.27
CA ARG A 448 2.10 -26.01 -0.12
C ARG A 448 3.63 -26.02 -0.17
N ALA A 449 4.15 -26.50 -1.30
CA ALA A 449 5.57 -26.39 -1.61
C ALA A 449 5.93 -24.93 -1.83
N GLN A 450 6.84 -24.40 -1.00
CA GLN A 450 7.18 -22.98 -0.98
C GLN A 450 8.44 -22.70 -1.80
N PRO A 451 8.45 -21.62 -2.60
CA PRO A 451 9.65 -21.09 -3.20
C PRO A 451 10.66 -20.62 -2.14
N GLU A 452 11.93 -20.56 -2.49
CA GLU A 452 12.98 -20.08 -1.62
C GLU A 452 13.70 -18.91 -2.25
N GLY A 453 13.81 -17.81 -1.51
CA GLY A 453 14.49 -16.58 -1.96
C GLY A 453 15.90 -16.45 -1.41
N GLN A 454 16.69 -15.60 -2.09
CA GLN A 454 17.96 -15.09 -1.60
C GLN A 454 18.33 -13.77 -2.28
N PRO A 455 19.05 -12.86 -1.63
CA PRO A 455 19.66 -11.72 -2.31
C PRO A 455 20.60 -12.17 -3.43
N TYR A 456 20.67 -11.41 -4.50
CA TYR A 456 21.63 -11.58 -5.59
C TYR A 456 22.25 -10.24 -5.91
N ILE A 457 23.59 -10.21 -6.00
CA ILE A 457 24.36 -8.98 -6.19
C ILE A 457 25.16 -9.10 -7.48
N TRP A 458 25.16 -8.04 -8.29
CA TRP A 458 25.95 -7.96 -9.52
C TRP A 458 26.54 -6.57 -9.71
N THR A 459 27.35 -6.42 -10.73
CA THR A 459 27.95 -5.15 -11.10
C THR A 459 27.37 -4.68 -12.43
N ALA A 460 26.85 -3.46 -12.47
CA ALA A 460 26.39 -2.81 -13.68
C ALA A 460 27.58 -2.42 -14.60
N ASP A 461 27.28 -2.04 -15.83
CA ASP A 461 28.29 -1.70 -16.86
C ASP A 461 29.16 -0.49 -16.49
N ASP A 462 28.66 0.40 -15.65
CA ASP A 462 29.39 1.57 -15.11
C ASP A 462 30.16 1.29 -13.79
N GLY A 463 30.20 0.03 -13.35
CA GLY A 463 30.88 -0.41 -12.13
C GLY A 463 30.05 -0.28 -10.86
N ARG A 464 28.80 0.17 -10.91
CA ARG A 464 27.90 0.25 -9.77
C ARG A 464 27.49 -1.14 -9.29
N THR A 465 27.52 -1.34 -7.98
CA THR A 465 26.95 -2.53 -7.36
C THR A 465 25.43 -2.41 -7.31
N VAL A 466 24.72 -3.44 -7.76
CA VAL A 466 23.27 -3.54 -7.77
C VAL A 466 22.88 -4.82 -7.06
N GLU A 467 21.80 -4.80 -6.33
CA GLU A 467 21.22 -5.94 -5.62
C GLU A 467 19.80 -6.20 -6.12
N GLY A 468 19.33 -7.41 -5.97
CA GLY A 468 17.96 -7.81 -6.21
C GLY A 468 17.63 -9.08 -5.45
N HIS A 469 16.44 -9.60 -5.64
CA HIS A 469 15.99 -10.82 -5.00
C HIS A 469 15.80 -11.93 -6.05
N LEU A 470 16.39 -13.09 -5.80
CA LEU A 470 16.30 -14.27 -6.66
C LEU A 470 15.44 -15.32 -5.98
N ILE A 471 14.34 -15.74 -6.63
CA ILE A 471 13.36 -16.68 -6.09
C ILE A 471 13.42 -17.96 -6.91
N PHE A 472 13.76 -19.06 -6.25
CA PHE A 472 13.88 -20.39 -6.86
C PHE A 472 12.57 -21.18 -6.78
N PRO A 473 12.27 -22.02 -7.77
CA PRO A 473 11.20 -23.00 -7.67
C PRO A 473 11.34 -23.86 -6.40
N PRO A 474 10.23 -24.36 -5.83
CA PRO A 474 10.26 -25.19 -4.65
C PRO A 474 11.23 -26.36 -4.76
N GLY A 475 12.09 -26.52 -3.74
CA GLY A 475 13.11 -27.58 -3.68
C GLY A 475 14.24 -27.46 -4.70
N ARG A 476 14.37 -26.32 -5.41
CA ARG A 476 15.41 -26.11 -6.43
C ARG A 476 16.35 -24.97 -6.12
N LYS A 477 16.47 -24.55 -4.85
CA LYS A 477 17.41 -23.48 -4.45
C LYS A 477 18.84 -23.82 -4.90
N GLY A 478 19.47 -22.87 -5.58
CA GLY A 478 20.82 -23.01 -6.12
C GLY A 478 20.92 -23.86 -7.39
N ALA A 479 19.81 -24.38 -7.92
CA ALA A 479 19.80 -25.11 -9.20
C ALA A 479 20.23 -24.19 -10.36
N LYS A 480 20.78 -24.79 -11.39
CA LYS A 480 21.34 -24.12 -12.55
C LYS A 480 20.49 -24.39 -13.80
N HIS A 481 20.70 -23.56 -14.83
CA HIS A 481 20.02 -23.65 -16.13
C HIS A 481 18.50 -23.72 -15.96
N LEU A 482 17.96 -22.73 -15.21
CA LEU A 482 16.53 -22.57 -15.01
C LEU A 482 15.99 -21.55 -16.02
N ARG A 483 14.75 -21.74 -16.46
CA ARG A 483 14.03 -20.70 -17.21
C ARG A 483 13.86 -19.46 -16.32
N LEU A 484 14.21 -18.29 -16.85
CA LEU A 484 14.26 -17.06 -16.10
C LEU A 484 13.06 -16.16 -16.42
N PHE A 485 12.37 -15.72 -15.39
CA PHE A 485 11.43 -14.61 -15.48
C PHE A 485 11.98 -13.40 -14.72
N THR A 486 12.37 -12.36 -15.45
CA THR A 486 12.78 -11.08 -14.88
C THR A 486 11.50 -10.28 -14.57
N PHE A 487 11.16 -10.18 -13.29
CA PHE A 487 9.94 -9.54 -12.81
C PHE A 487 10.29 -8.21 -12.14
N ILE A 488 9.96 -7.09 -12.80
CA ILE A 488 10.44 -5.74 -12.50
C ILE A 488 9.38 -5.01 -11.70
N HIS A 489 9.77 -4.47 -10.51
CA HIS A 489 8.87 -3.68 -9.67
C HIS A 489 8.52 -2.31 -10.27
N GLY A 490 7.42 -1.71 -9.79
CA GLY A 490 7.00 -0.35 -10.11
C GLY A 490 7.77 0.72 -9.34
N GLY A 491 7.23 1.89 -9.24
CA GLY A 491 7.84 3.06 -8.61
C GLY A 491 8.27 4.10 -9.64
N PRO A 492 9.59 4.39 -9.85
CA PRO A 492 10.80 3.61 -9.55
C PRO A 492 11.25 3.59 -8.09
N ALA A 493 10.78 4.51 -7.26
CA ALA A 493 11.14 4.65 -5.85
C ALA A 493 10.47 3.59 -4.95
N ASP A 494 10.68 2.33 -5.26
CA ASP A 494 10.27 1.12 -4.51
C ASP A 494 11.44 0.13 -4.47
N ALA A 495 11.29 -1.01 -3.83
CA ALA A 495 12.26 -2.10 -3.88
C ALA A 495 11.64 -3.45 -3.51
N ASP A 496 12.19 -4.50 -4.07
CA ASP A 496 11.83 -5.88 -3.80
C ASP A 496 12.67 -6.48 -2.68
N GLY A 497 12.05 -7.32 -1.83
CA GLY A 497 12.71 -7.91 -0.68
C GLY A 497 12.10 -9.23 -0.23
N ASP A 498 12.51 -9.66 0.96
CA ASP A 498 12.01 -10.87 1.62
C ASP A 498 10.66 -10.57 2.30
N ARG A 499 9.61 -10.42 1.50
CA ARG A 499 8.23 -10.18 1.96
C ARG A 499 7.24 -11.10 1.28
N PHE A 500 6.12 -11.36 1.94
CA PHE A 500 5.03 -12.13 1.36
C PHE A 500 4.23 -11.27 0.38
N GLY A 501 3.98 -11.82 -0.81
CA GLY A 501 3.07 -11.26 -1.81
C GLY A 501 2.22 -12.39 -2.40
N ALA A 502 0.89 -12.20 -2.40
CA ALA A 502 -0.06 -13.16 -2.98
C ALA A 502 -1.28 -12.41 -3.54
N ASN A 503 -1.05 -11.55 -4.51
CA ASN A 503 -2.09 -10.76 -5.16
C ASN A 503 -1.78 -10.57 -6.66
N TRP A 504 -2.63 -9.84 -7.34
CA TRP A 504 -2.52 -9.59 -8.78
C TRP A 504 -1.27 -8.82 -9.20
N TYR A 505 -0.69 -8.02 -8.28
CA TYR A 505 0.51 -7.22 -8.52
C TYR A 505 1.78 -8.02 -8.20
N ASP A 506 1.85 -8.62 -7.00
CA ASP A 506 2.99 -9.44 -6.57
C ASP A 506 2.64 -10.94 -6.64
N TRP A 507 2.94 -11.56 -7.78
CA TRP A 507 2.75 -12.97 -8.06
C TRP A 507 4.05 -13.72 -8.36
N ALA A 508 5.19 -13.15 -7.96
CA ALA A 508 6.52 -13.73 -8.17
C ALA A 508 6.66 -15.14 -7.60
N THR A 509 6.11 -15.38 -6.40
CA THR A 509 6.13 -16.71 -5.76
C THR A 509 5.27 -17.72 -6.49
N LEU A 510 4.17 -17.30 -7.11
CA LEU A 510 3.35 -18.17 -7.97
C LEU A 510 4.09 -18.55 -9.26
N ALA A 511 4.79 -17.60 -9.90
CA ALA A 511 5.63 -17.90 -11.05
C ALA A 511 6.74 -18.90 -10.69
N ALA A 512 7.37 -18.72 -9.53
CA ALA A 512 8.37 -19.69 -9.03
C ALA A 512 7.76 -21.06 -8.74
N ALA A 513 6.55 -21.12 -8.16
CA ALA A 513 5.83 -22.39 -7.95
C ALA A 513 5.49 -23.10 -9.26
N ASN A 514 5.38 -22.37 -10.37
CA ASN A 514 5.23 -22.90 -11.73
C ASN A 514 6.56 -23.21 -12.42
N GLY A 515 7.69 -23.16 -11.71
CA GLY A 515 8.99 -23.65 -12.18
C GLY A 515 9.89 -22.57 -12.78
N TRP A 516 9.53 -21.28 -12.70
CA TRP A 516 10.38 -20.17 -13.11
C TRP A 516 11.40 -19.82 -12.02
N LEU A 517 12.65 -19.57 -12.39
CA LEU A 517 13.57 -18.76 -11.60
C LEU A 517 13.12 -17.31 -11.74
N VAL A 518 12.67 -16.68 -10.66
CA VAL A 518 12.21 -15.28 -10.72
C VAL A 518 13.32 -14.37 -10.23
N PHE A 519 13.69 -13.40 -11.06
CA PHE A 519 14.68 -12.36 -10.76
C PHE A 519 13.95 -11.03 -10.55
N ARG A 520 14.07 -10.48 -9.36
CA ARG A 520 13.49 -9.18 -8.97
C ARG A 520 14.61 -8.18 -8.73
N PRO A 521 15.01 -7.40 -9.76
CA PRO A 521 16.12 -6.46 -9.66
C PRO A 521 15.72 -5.18 -8.95
N ASN A 522 16.53 -4.72 -7.97
CA ASN A 522 16.46 -3.37 -7.39
C ASN A 522 17.47 -2.47 -8.15
N TYR A 523 17.05 -1.99 -9.30
CA TYR A 523 17.82 -1.14 -10.19
C TYR A 523 18.03 0.26 -9.59
N ARG A 524 18.98 1.06 -10.13
CA ARG A 524 19.13 2.46 -9.70
C ARG A 524 17.81 3.21 -9.83
N GLY A 525 17.46 4.00 -8.81
CA GLY A 525 16.13 4.57 -8.61
C GLY A 525 15.39 3.91 -7.47
N SER A 526 15.73 2.65 -7.09
CA SER A 526 15.11 1.96 -5.96
C SER A 526 15.49 2.58 -4.62
N VAL A 527 14.57 2.46 -3.63
CA VAL A 527 14.78 2.87 -2.24
C VAL A 527 15.58 1.83 -1.45
N GLY A 528 16.06 2.20 -0.25
CA GLY A 528 16.80 1.29 0.63
C GLY A 528 18.30 1.19 0.37
N TYR A 529 18.84 1.94 -0.60
CA TYR A 529 20.25 1.93 -1.04
C TYR A 529 20.93 3.30 -0.93
N GLY A 530 20.29 4.26 -0.27
CA GLY A 530 20.76 5.63 -0.13
C GLY A 530 20.40 6.55 -1.30
N ASP A 531 20.47 7.87 -1.05
CA ASP A 531 20.05 8.89 -2.01
C ASP A 531 20.87 8.84 -3.31
N ASP A 532 22.19 8.58 -3.26
CA ASP A 532 23.04 8.51 -4.46
C ASP A 532 22.61 7.38 -5.44
N PHE A 533 22.10 6.28 -4.91
CA PHE A 533 21.58 5.19 -5.72
C PHE A 533 20.25 5.57 -6.36
N MET A 534 19.36 6.16 -5.58
CA MET A 534 18.06 6.63 -6.03
C MET A 534 18.20 7.76 -7.06
N LEU A 535 19.00 8.79 -6.79
CA LEU A 535 19.27 9.89 -7.69
C LEU A 535 20.02 9.47 -8.97
N GLY A 536 20.68 8.32 -8.94
CA GLY A 536 21.44 7.77 -10.05
C GLY A 536 20.61 7.50 -11.31
N ILE A 537 19.28 7.45 -11.20
CA ILE A 537 18.37 7.30 -12.34
C ILE A 537 18.36 8.54 -13.23
N GLN A 538 18.45 9.76 -12.64
CA GLN A 538 18.34 11.01 -13.39
C GLN A 538 19.50 11.25 -14.38
N PRO A 539 19.22 11.94 -15.49
CA PRO A 539 17.92 12.29 -16.07
C PRO A 539 17.42 11.23 -17.06
N HIS A 540 17.74 9.97 -16.84
CA HIS A 540 17.50 8.86 -17.77
C HIS A 540 16.54 7.85 -17.16
N LEU A 541 15.25 8.14 -17.26
CA LEU A 541 14.18 7.40 -16.60
C LEU A 541 14.21 5.89 -16.85
N VAL A 542 14.54 5.44 -18.07
CA VAL A 542 14.53 4.00 -18.40
C VAL A 542 15.90 3.47 -18.92
N SER A 543 16.71 4.30 -19.56
CA SER A 543 17.92 3.80 -20.21
C SER A 543 19.02 3.38 -19.24
N LYS A 544 19.25 4.12 -18.15
CA LYS A 544 20.24 3.74 -17.13
C LYS A 544 19.79 2.55 -16.28
N PRO A 545 18.59 2.55 -15.65
CA PRO A 545 18.14 1.40 -14.88
C PRO A 545 17.94 0.16 -15.75
N GLY A 546 17.60 0.33 -17.03
CA GLY A 546 17.52 -0.77 -17.98
C GLY A 546 18.87 -1.50 -18.19
N ARG A 547 19.98 -0.76 -18.17
CA ARG A 547 21.32 -1.38 -18.22
C ARG A 547 21.65 -2.15 -16.94
N ASP A 548 21.24 -1.66 -15.77
CA ASP A 548 21.41 -2.38 -14.53
C ASP A 548 20.70 -3.74 -14.57
N ILE A 549 19.46 -3.76 -15.07
CA ILE A 549 18.65 -4.98 -15.19
C ILE A 549 19.28 -5.95 -16.18
N LEU A 550 19.69 -5.49 -17.39
CA LEU A 550 20.33 -6.35 -18.38
C LEU A 550 21.65 -6.93 -17.89
N ALA A 551 22.44 -6.15 -17.17
CA ALA A 551 23.68 -6.63 -16.54
C ALA A 551 23.40 -7.72 -15.50
N GLY A 552 22.30 -7.62 -14.75
CA GLY A 552 21.85 -8.65 -13.81
C GLY A 552 21.45 -9.95 -14.53
N VAL A 553 20.72 -9.85 -15.63
CA VAL A 553 20.37 -11.02 -16.47
C VAL A 553 21.64 -11.66 -17.05
N ASP A 554 22.61 -10.85 -17.54
CA ASP A 554 23.89 -11.35 -18.04
C ASP A 554 24.70 -12.07 -16.95
N ALA A 555 24.70 -11.53 -15.73
CA ALA A 555 25.35 -12.14 -14.58
C ALA A 555 24.72 -13.49 -14.23
N LEU A 556 23.38 -13.59 -14.21
CA LEU A 556 22.66 -14.84 -13.94
C LEU A 556 22.92 -15.92 -15.00
N VAL A 557 23.01 -15.54 -16.27
CA VAL A 557 23.39 -16.46 -17.37
C VAL A 557 24.85 -16.90 -17.20
N LYS A 558 25.77 -15.96 -16.96
CA LYS A 558 27.19 -16.23 -16.74
C LYS A 558 27.44 -17.16 -15.56
N ASP A 559 26.72 -16.94 -14.45
CA ASP A 559 26.82 -17.76 -13.25
C ASP A 559 26.10 -19.11 -13.41
N GLY A 560 25.44 -19.32 -14.56
CA GLY A 560 24.75 -20.54 -14.92
C GLY A 560 23.41 -20.76 -14.19
N TYR A 561 22.86 -19.76 -13.52
CA TYR A 561 21.52 -19.86 -12.91
C TYR A 561 20.44 -19.86 -13.97
N ALA A 562 20.51 -18.90 -14.91
CA ALA A 562 19.54 -18.74 -15.98
C ALA A 562 19.99 -19.49 -17.24
N ASP A 563 19.01 -20.10 -17.92
CA ASP A 563 19.19 -20.66 -19.26
C ASP A 563 19.00 -19.52 -20.28
N PRO A 564 20.00 -19.20 -21.12
CA PRO A 564 19.91 -18.10 -22.09
C PRO A 564 18.84 -18.31 -23.16
N ASP A 565 18.41 -19.54 -23.41
CA ASP A 565 17.35 -19.85 -24.37
C ASP A 565 15.94 -19.75 -23.80
N HIS A 566 15.78 -19.56 -22.48
CA HIS A 566 14.53 -19.52 -21.75
C HIS A 566 14.41 -18.27 -20.88
N LEU A 567 14.45 -17.07 -21.51
CA LEU A 567 14.38 -15.79 -20.82
C LEU A 567 13.02 -15.12 -21.09
N ALA A 568 12.33 -14.69 -20.05
CA ALA A 568 11.12 -13.89 -20.08
C ALA A 568 11.27 -12.62 -19.24
N ILE A 569 10.45 -11.61 -19.53
CA ILE A 569 10.49 -10.32 -18.84
C ILE A 569 9.07 -9.80 -18.57
N GLY A 570 8.88 -9.06 -17.49
CA GLY A 570 7.61 -8.42 -17.22
C GLY A 570 7.63 -7.51 -16.02
N GLY A 571 6.54 -6.74 -15.88
CA GLY A 571 6.31 -5.83 -14.77
C GLY A 571 5.06 -4.99 -14.96
N TYR A 572 4.70 -4.24 -13.94
CA TYR A 572 3.53 -3.36 -13.90
C TYR A 572 3.96 -1.94 -13.53
N SER A 573 3.21 -0.92 -13.97
CA SER A 573 3.54 0.48 -13.72
C SER A 573 4.93 0.82 -14.29
N TYR A 574 5.82 1.41 -13.53
CA TYR A 574 7.19 1.62 -13.97
C TYR A 574 7.90 0.30 -14.38
N GLY A 575 7.57 -0.85 -13.77
CA GLY A 575 8.01 -2.17 -14.25
C GLY A 575 7.54 -2.48 -15.67
N GLY A 576 6.34 -1.98 -16.04
CA GLY A 576 5.83 -1.98 -17.41
C GLY A 576 6.62 -1.04 -18.32
N TYR A 577 6.97 0.19 -17.89
CA TYR A 577 7.86 1.11 -18.63
C TYR A 577 9.16 0.42 -18.98
N MET A 578 9.78 -0.20 -17.98
CA MET A 578 11.04 -0.92 -18.14
C MET A 578 10.90 -2.11 -19.08
N THR A 579 9.84 -2.88 -18.98
CA THR A 579 9.56 -4.00 -19.89
C THR A 579 9.44 -3.51 -21.32
N ASN A 580 8.64 -2.45 -21.55
CA ASN A 580 8.43 -1.83 -22.87
C ASN A 580 9.73 -1.30 -23.46
N TRP A 581 10.57 -0.67 -22.64
CA TRP A 581 11.88 -0.19 -23.04
C TRP A 581 12.82 -1.34 -23.40
N LEU A 582 12.95 -2.35 -22.52
CA LEU A 582 13.94 -3.42 -22.63
C LEU A 582 13.71 -4.32 -23.84
N ILE A 583 12.46 -4.58 -24.24
CA ILE A 583 12.17 -5.33 -25.48
C ILE A 583 12.55 -4.56 -26.75
N THR A 584 12.81 -3.25 -26.67
CA THR A 584 13.40 -2.46 -27.78
C THR A 584 14.92 -2.50 -27.80
N GLN A 585 15.57 -2.90 -26.69
CA GLN A 585 17.03 -2.92 -26.55
C GLN A 585 17.64 -4.27 -26.88
N THR A 586 16.89 -5.36 -26.76
CA THR A 586 17.36 -6.73 -27.01
C THR A 586 16.22 -7.63 -27.48
N THR A 587 16.58 -8.65 -28.27
CA THR A 587 15.63 -9.66 -28.78
C THR A 587 15.75 -11.01 -28.07
N ARG A 588 16.48 -11.09 -26.97
CA ARG A 588 16.73 -12.37 -26.27
C ARG A 588 15.55 -12.90 -25.47
N PHE A 589 14.59 -12.04 -25.08
CA PHE A 589 13.42 -12.45 -24.35
C PHE A 589 12.42 -13.17 -25.26
N LYS A 590 12.00 -14.38 -24.88
CA LYS A 590 11.04 -15.19 -25.63
C LYS A 590 9.60 -14.69 -25.48
N SER A 591 9.31 -14.05 -24.36
CA SER A 591 8.01 -13.43 -24.05
C SER A 591 8.14 -12.23 -23.13
N ALA A 592 7.17 -11.32 -23.23
CA ALA A 592 7.02 -10.20 -22.33
C ALA A 592 5.58 -10.13 -21.82
N VAL A 593 5.41 -9.78 -20.54
CA VAL A 593 4.12 -9.40 -19.93
C VAL A 593 4.26 -8.01 -19.34
N THR A 594 3.43 -7.06 -19.78
CA THR A 594 3.54 -5.65 -19.40
C THR A 594 2.19 -5.09 -18.99
N GLY A 595 2.13 -4.40 -17.87
CA GLY A 595 0.90 -3.78 -17.40
C GLY A 595 1.10 -2.31 -17.09
N ALA A 596 0.11 -1.48 -17.45
CA ALA A 596 0.09 -0.03 -17.15
C ALA A 596 1.47 0.63 -17.36
N GLY A 597 2.11 0.35 -18.51
CA GLY A 597 3.46 0.79 -18.82
C GLY A 597 3.47 1.87 -19.88
N ALA A 598 3.96 3.08 -19.57
CA ALA A 598 4.10 4.13 -20.56
C ALA A 598 5.12 3.78 -21.65
N VAL A 599 4.82 4.22 -22.85
CA VAL A 599 5.68 4.09 -24.05
C VAL A 599 6.05 5.46 -24.61
N GLU A 600 5.30 6.50 -24.25
CA GLU A 600 5.53 7.90 -24.65
C GLU A 600 5.32 8.83 -23.43
N HIS A 601 6.40 9.44 -22.96
CA HIS A 601 6.42 10.15 -21.69
C HIS A 601 5.77 11.54 -21.71
N ALA A 602 5.62 12.20 -22.86
CA ALA A 602 4.95 13.50 -22.90
C ALA A 602 3.40 13.35 -22.77
N ALA A 603 2.85 12.29 -23.36
CA ALA A 603 1.43 11.95 -23.17
C ALA A 603 1.18 11.47 -21.73
N ASN A 604 2.10 10.66 -21.17
CA ASN A 604 2.00 10.24 -19.78
C ASN A 604 2.03 11.45 -18.84
N TRP A 605 3.00 12.35 -18.97
CA TRP A 605 3.08 13.59 -18.20
C TRP A 605 1.78 14.41 -18.25
N GLY A 606 1.10 14.47 -19.40
CA GLY A 606 -0.15 15.20 -19.56
C GLY A 606 -1.37 14.57 -18.86
N ASN A 607 -1.30 13.26 -18.59
CA ASN A 607 -2.40 12.50 -17.97
C ASN A 607 -2.12 12.10 -16.53
N ASP A 608 -0.85 11.90 -16.17
CA ASP A 608 -0.41 11.38 -14.87
C ASP A 608 -0.90 12.25 -13.71
N ASP A 609 -1.31 11.62 -12.63
CA ASP A 609 -1.64 12.27 -11.36
C ASP A 609 -0.39 12.63 -10.52
N LEU A 610 0.82 12.24 -10.97
CA LEU A 610 2.14 12.57 -10.40
C LEU A 610 3.00 13.38 -11.38
N THR A 611 2.46 14.41 -11.99
CA THR A 611 3.08 15.20 -13.08
C THR A 611 4.46 15.78 -12.77
N ARG A 612 4.80 15.96 -11.49
CA ARG A 612 6.12 16.41 -11.07
C ARG A 612 7.19 15.35 -11.22
N ASP A 613 6.85 14.09 -11.04
CA ASP A 613 7.80 12.98 -11.05
C ASP A 613 8.37 12.78 -12.45
N ASP A 614 7.54 12.70 -13.49
CA ASP A 614 8.02 12.61 -14.88
C ASP A 614 8.94 13.79 -15.24
N ALA A 615 8.55 15.02 -14.87
CA ALA A 615 9.38 16.19 -15.13
C ALA A 615 10.71 16.15 -14.37
N TRP A 616 10.71 15.64 -13.14
CA TRP A 616 11.93 15.50 -12.36
C TRP A 616 12.85 14.42 -12.95
N TYR A 617 12.33 13.24 -13.29
CA TYR A 617 13.08 12.13 -13.84
C TYR A 617 13.69 12.45 -15.21
N LEU A 618 13.01 13.28 -16.02
CA LEU A 618 13.42 13.66 -17.37
C LEU A 618 14.07 15.05 -17.45
N GLY A 619 14.41 15.64 -16.29
CA GLY A 619 15.18 16.87 -16.19
C GLY A 619 14.46 18.11 -16.67
N GLY A 620 13.13 18.14 -16.65
CA GLY A 620 12.28 19.27 -17.02
C GLY A 620 10.99 18.83 -17.71
N ARG A 621 10.11 19.78 -17.98
CA ARG A 621 8.83 19.54 -18.68
C ARG A 621 9.05 19.14 -20.15
N PRO A 622 8.06 18.55 -20.84
CA PRO A 622 8.22 18.11 -22.24
C PRO A 622 8.73 19.19 -23.20
N TRP A 623 8.31 20.43 -23.05
CA TRP A 623 8.77 21.55 -23.89
C TRP A 623 10.12 22.13 -23.46
N GLU A 624 10.61 21.84 -22.25
CA GLU A 624 11.92 22.28 -21.76
C GLU A 624 13.03 21.31 -22.20
N ASN A 625 12.71 20.01 -22.28
CA ASN A 625 13.67 18.98 -22.64
C ASN A 625 13.10 17.92 -23.62
N PRO A 626 12.53 18.33 -24.78
CA PRO A 626 11.80 17.43 -25.67
C PRO A 626 12.65 16.29 -26.23
N ALA A 627 13.96 16.49 -26.41
CA ALA A 627 14.86 15.47 -26.90
C ALA A 627 14.96 14.28 -25.93
N LEU A 628 15.05 14.54 -24.63
CA LEU A 628 15.18 13.48 -23.64
C LEU A 628 13.87 12.69 -23.49
N TYR A 629 12.72 13.38 -23.54
CA TYR A 629 11.41 12.71 -23.57
C TYR A 629 11.32 11.72 -24.73
N GLN A 630 11.80 12.10 -25.91
CA GLN A 630 11.83 11.22 -27.07
C GLN A 630 12.90 10.11 -26.93
N ASP A 631 14.07 10.44 -26.39
CA ASP A 631 15.19 9.48 -26.28
C ASP A 631 14.90 8.39 -25.23
N GLU A 632 14.18 8.68 -24.19
CA GLU A 632 13.78 7.71 -23.16
C GLU A 632 12.49 6.98 -23.52
N ALA A 633 11.72 7.40 -24.54
CA ALA A 633 10.46 6.78 -24.92
C ALA A 633 10.65 5.52 -25.77
N ALA A 634 10.06 4.41 -25.36
CA ALA A 634 10.09 3.13 -26.06
C ALA A 634 9.41 3.22 -27.44
N LEU A 635 8.36 4.03 -27.59
CA LEU A 635 7.57 4.18 -28.81
C LEU A 635 8.42 4.47 -30.05
N PHE A 636 9.44 5.30 -29.92
CA PHE A 636 10.33 5.68 -31.04
C PHE A 636 11.39 4.63 -31.40
N ARG A 637 11.31 3.43 -30.79
CA ARG A 637 12.25 2.32 -30.99
C ARG A 637 11.56 0.98 -31.24
N PHE A 638 10.26 0.97 -31.43
CA PHE A 638 9.50 -0.27 -31.63
C PHE A 638 9.83 -1.02 -32.92
N ASP A 639 10.43 -0.37 -33.90
CA ASP A 639 10.99 -1.01 -35.10
C ASP A 639 11.97 -2.15 -34.76
N LYS A 640 12.55 -2.15 -33.56
CA LYS A 640 13.49 -3.17 -33.05
C LYS A 640 12.81 -4.32 -32.33
N VAL A 641 11.55 -4.20 -31.93
CA VAL A 641 10.84 -5.20 -31.13
C VAL A 641 10.61 -6.47 -31.95
N LYS A 642 10.90 -7.62 -31.33
CA LYS A 642 10.61 -8.97 -31.86
C LYS A 642 9.88 -9.83 -30.82
N THR A 643 9.87 -9.42 -29.57
CA THR A 643 9.35 -10.19 -28.44
C THR A 643 7.83 -10.23 -28.45
N PRO A 644 7.20 -11.43 -28.47
CA PRO A 644 5.77 -11.57 -28.27
C PRO A 644 5.35 -10.95 -26.91
N THR A 645 4.32 -10.09 -26.91
CA THR A 645 4.01 -9.25 -25.75
C THR A 645 2.54 -9.35 -25.36
N HIS A 646 2.26 -9.59 -24.08
CA HIS A 646 0.96 -9.50 -23.46
C HIS A 646 0.82 -8.20 -22.69
N LEU A 647 -0.25 -7.44 -22.97
CA LEU A 647 -0.51 -6.14 -22.37
C LEU A 647 -1.75 -6.19 -21.49
N VAL A 648 -1.71 -5.48 -20.36
CA VAL A 648 -2.87 -5.28 -19.47
C VAL A 648 -2.97 -3.82 -19.06
N GLN A 649 -4.20 -3.27 -18.97
CA GLN A 649 -4.42 -1.88 -18.60
C GLN A 649 -5.78 -1.67 -17.93
N GLY A 650 -5.84 -0.88 -16.86
CA GLY A 650 -7.07 -0.35 -16.30
C GLY A 650 -7.73 0.65 -17.27
N GLY A 651 -9.03 0.54 -17.50
CA GLY A 651 -9.75 1.41 -18.43
C GLY A 651 -9.95 2.84 -17.94
N ALA A 652 -9.82 3.06 -16.61
CA ALA A 652 -9.92 4.37 -15.94
C ALA A 652 -8.61 4.75 -15.24
N ASP A 653 -7.48 4.22 -15.68
CA ASP A 653 -6.17 4.51 -15.12
C ASP A 653 -5.77 5.97 -15.37
N VAL A 654 -5.58 6.72 -14.27
CA VAL A 654 -5.17 8.13 -14.28
C VAL A 654 -3.68 8.30 -13.97
N ARG A 655 -3.01 7.26 -13.45
CA ARG A 655 -1.58 7.26 -13.17
C ARG A 655 -0.77 7.01 -14.44
N VAL A 656 -1.11 5.96 -15.16
CA VAL A 656 -0.54 5.65 -16.47
C VAL A 656 -1.70 5.56 -17.46
N SER A 657 -1.76 6.51 -18.36
CA SER A 657 -2.89 6.66 -19.27
C SER A 657 -3.24 5.38 -20.02
N TYR A 658 -4.53 5.06 -20.11
CA TYR A 658 -5.02 4.00 -20.99
C TYR A 658 -4.51 4.14 -22.44
N LEU A 659 -4.27 5.39 -22.88
CA LEU A 659 -3.73 5.68 -24.21
C LEU A 659 -2.35 5.04 -24.43
N GLU A 660 -1.52 4.89 -23.41
CA GLU A 660 -0.21 4.26 -23.51
C GLU A 660 -0.30 2.78 -23.95
N GLY A 661 -1.25 2.04 -23.38
CA GLY A 661 -1.56 0.67 -23.82
C GLY A 661 -2.05 0.62 -25.25
N VAL A 662 -2.91 1.57 -25.68
CA VAL A 662 -3.41 1.68 -27.06
C VAL A 662 -2.29 2.02 -28.05
N LEU A 663 -1.38 2.92 -27.69
CA LEU A 663 -0.20 3.25 -28.50
C LEU A 663 0.69 2.02 -28.74
N MET A 664 0.95 1.27 -27.67
CA MET A 664 1.77 0.06 -27.75
C MET A 664 1.08 -1.03 -28.59
N GLU A 665 -0.20 -1.30 -28.34
CA GLU A 665 -0.97 -2.27 -29.15
C GLU A 665 -0.91 -1.93 -30.64
N ARG A 666 -1.17 -0.67 -30.98
CA ARG A 666 -1.14 -0.20 -32.36
C ARG A 666 0.25 -0.40 -33.00
N ALA A 667 1.33 -0.13 -32.27
CA ALA A 667 2.70 -0.32 -32.74
C ALA A 667 2.99 -1.80 -33.01
N LEU A 668 2.67 -2.69 -32.05
CA LEU A 668 2.88 -4.14 -32.18
C LEU A 668 2.05 -4.73 -33.35
N GLN A 669 0.77 -4.32 -33.48
CA GLN A 669 -0.12 -4.71 -34.56
C GLN A 669 0.47 -4.31 -35.92
N SER A 670 0.96 -3.07 -36.06
CA SER A 670 1.51 -2.57 -37.31
C SER A 670 2.81 -3.29 -37.74
N LEU A 671 3.54 -3.83 -36.78
CA LEU A 671 4.77 -4.59 -36.97
C LEU A 671 4.53 -6.10 -37.13
N GLY A 672 3.30 -6.57 -36.95
CA GLY A 672 2.94 -7.99 -37.00
C GLY A 672 3.55 -8.81 -35.85
N ILE A 673 3.88 -8.17 -34.73
CA ILE A 673 4.38 -8.86 -33.53
C ILE A 673 3.22 -9.57 -32.83
N PRO A 674 3.35 -10.84 -32.43
CA PRO A 674 2.33 -11.53 -31.67
C PRO A 674 2.05 -10.79 -30.35
N HIS A 675 0.82 -10.40 -30.11
CA HIS A 675 0.43 -9.69 -28.88
C HIS A 675 -1.02 -9.97 -28.51
N THR A 676 -1.35 -9.64 -27.27
CA THR A 676 -2.71 -9.54 -26.74
C THR A 676 -2.82 -8.30 -25.88
N PHE A 677 -3.98 -7.68 -25.83
CA PHE A 677 -4.25 -6.53 -24.98
C PHE A 677 -5.54 -6.76 -24.19
N LEU A 678 -5.43 -6.86 -22.87
CA LEU A 678 -6.56 -6.96 -21.95
C LEU A 678 -6.82 -5.59 -21.32
N THR A 679 -8.07 -5.19 -21.39
CA THR A 679 -8.58 -3.98 -20.75
C THR A 679 -9.53 -4.37 -19.63
N PHE A 680 -9.37 -3.73 -18.47
CA PHE A 680 -10.26 -3.90 -17.32
C PHE A 680 -11.14 -2.66 -17.17
N PRO A 681 -12.39 -2.69 -17.65
CA PRO A 681 -13.30 -1.54 -17.61
C PRO A 681 -13.54 -1.07 -16.18
N GLY A 682 -13.45 0.26 -15.95
CA GLY A 682 -13.69 0.88 -14.66
C GLY A 682 -12.56 0.70 -13.63
N GLU A 683 -11.55 -0.14 -13.88
CA GLU A 683 -10.37 -0.21 -13.01
C GLU A 683 -9.45 0.99 -13.22
N GLY A 684 -8.90 1.50 -12.13
CA GLY A 684 -7.87 2.50 -12.12
C GLY A 684 -6.47 1.90 -12.31
N HIS A 685 -5.45 2.56 -11.74
CA HIS A 685 -4.08 2.03 -11.73
C HIS A 685 -3.96 0.72 -10.94
N PRO A 686 -4.50 0.57 -9.70
CA PRO A 686 -4.67 -0.72 -9.08
C PRO A 686 -5.91 -1.45 -9.63
N LEU A 687 -5.84 -2.78 -9.74
CA LEU A 687 -6.99 -3.63 -10.06
C LEU A 687 -7.70 -4.02 -8.75
N ALA A 688 -8.36 -3.04 -8.12
CA ALA A 688 -8.86 -3.13 -6.75
C ALA A 688 -10.38 -3.24 -6.62
N LYS A 689 -11.14 -3.10 -7.73
CA LYS A 689 -12.61 -3.09 -7.65
C LYS A 689 -13.20 -4.50 -7.73
N ASN A 690 -12.60 -5.37 -8.54
CA ASN A 690 -13.12 -6.71 -8.82
C ASN A 690 -12.01 -7.77 -8.77
N PRO A 691 -12.03 -8.74 -7.85
CA PRO A 691 -10.98 -9.75 -7.72
C PRO A 691 -10.80 -10.60 -8.99
N TRP A 692 -11.84 -10.76 -9.82
CA TRP A 692 -11.72 -11.47 -11.09
C TRP A 692 -10.78 -10.76 -12.06
N HIS A 693 -10.64 -9.44 -11.99
CA HIS A 693 -9.72 -8.71 -12.87
C HIS A 693 -8.26 -9.10 -12.57
N GLY A 694 -7.88 -9.10 -11.31
CA GLY A 694 -6.57 -9.58 -10.88
C GLY A 694 -6.34 -11.06 -11.23
N TYR A 695 -7.34 -11.90 -11.01
CA TYR A 695 -7.30 -13.32 -11.37
C TYR A 695 -7.09 -13.54 -12.88
N ILE A 696 -7.87 -12.87 -13.72
CA ILE A 696 -7.75 -12.97 -15.18
C ILE A 696 -6.38 -12.47 -15.64
N LYS A 697 -5.90 -11.34 -15.08
CA LYS A 697 -4.56 -10.82 -15.37
C LYS A 697 -3.48 -11.87 -15.14
N VAL A 698 -3.36 -12.37 -13.92
CA VAL A 698 -2.28 -13.31 -13.55
C VAL A 698 -2.39 -14.63 -14.33
N ARG A 699 -3.61 -15.13 -14.52
CA ARG A 699 -3.86 -16.33 -15.33
C ARG A 699 -3.36 -16.20 -16.75
N GLU A 700 -3.68 -15.09 -17.42
CA GLU A 700 -3.31 -14.90 -18.82
C GLU A 700 -1.84 -14.55 -18.98
N GLU A 701 -1.23 -13.85 -18.01
CA GLU A 701 0.22 -13.62 -17.98
C GLU A 701 0.99 -14.94 -17.84
N LEU A 702 0.60 -15.81 -16.91
CA LEU A 702 1.22 -17.17 -16.78
C LEU A 702 1.07 -17.98 -18.06
N LYS A 703 -0.13 -18.02 -18.66
CA LYS A 703 -0.35 -18.72 -19.94
C LYS A 703 0.52 -18.16 -21.07
N TRP A 704 0.73 -16.83 -21.08
CA TRP A 704 1.57 -16.18 -22.08
C TRP A 704 3.02 -16.58 -21.94
N LEU A 705 3.55 -16.56 -20.72
CA LEU A 705 4.91 -17.02 -20.43
C LEU A 705 5.10 -18.48 -20.88
N GLU A 706 4.20 -19.38 -20.49
CA GLU A 706 4.27 -20.82 -20.87
C GLU A 706 4.16 -21.04 -22.38
N LYS A 707 3.33 -20.28 -23.08
CA LYS A 707 3.12 -20.40 -24.52
C LYS A 707 4.38 -20.16 -25.32
N TYR A 708 5.21 -19.24 -24.91
CA TYR A 708 6.40 -18.81 -25.68
C TYR A 708 7.73 -19.34 -25.11
N ASP A 709 7.72 -19.96 -23.94
CA ASP A 709 8.93 -20.54 -23.33
C ASP A 709 9.47 -21.76 -24.11
N GLY A 710 8.61 -22.55 -24.75
CA GLY A 710 8.95 -23.76 -25.48
C GLY A 710 9.04 -23.62 -27.01
N GLN A 711 9.02 -22.40 -27.57
CA GLN A 711 9.05 -22.12 -29.02
C GLN A 711 10.42 -21.76 -29.53
#